data_647e5626be4f1c6f673c9e139a1bdc64
#
_entry.id   647e5626be4f1c6f673c9e139a1bdc64
#
_cell.length_a   1.000
_cell.length_b   1.000
_cell.length_c   1.000
_cell.angle_alpha   90.00
_cell.angle_beta   90.00
_cell.angle_gamma   90.00
#
_symmetry.space_group_name_H-M   'P 1'
#
loop_
_entity.id
_entity.type
_entity.pdbx_description
1 polymer ?
#
loop_
_entity_poly.entity_id
_entity_poly.type
_entity_poly.pdbx_seq_one_letter_code
_entity_poly.pdbx_strand_id
1 'polypeptide(L)'
;MKTSFKTLAAFCSLALALNTGCTDGASSDGTASSTPLMNTGTAQTASSAAATASKAADVPEEEPSAENSCEIAFSNSSATAADSNGAVTVSGGTVTIGRAGVYRVTGTASGVNIVIDAGKEADVYLILAGADLSSAQGSVILCKKANKLVLTLEEGTENSLSDSADYVFEEGEDEPDAAVFSKCTLAINGEGSLAVNGAYSDGIKSKDGFKLCSGSVTVTAAGDGVKGRDYVKLYGGTLNVTSGDDGIKTTASDDGDTSVGKITISGGTISVNAGKDGIQAETALAVDGGAITVVSGGGSADAVFKTESFGNPFDRDNATDESAESAKGIKAGTAIAISGGTLDIDLLDDAVHSNGTAKISGGTLKLSSGDDGVHADEALVISGGEVYISKSYEGLEGKSVEVSGGVIELNAHDDGVNAAGGDNAGFFGYSESSGEYYISISGGSLTINADGDGLDSNGTIAMSGGTVVINGPTDNGNGALDFDDSFAVSGGTLVALGSSGMAQTPTTLSQPCLAINYSVAEGSFIEICDSADNVVLSVDALKKCESLIFSTEDFKSGEEYALYVDGVSVYTVTATDGVSGNGANGFGGFGGGFGGNGDRPDRPRWERPDGSGDIPEGFDPANIPDGFSFDGAQPQPPQGEQGSQPSQDSQGSQPSQGTDSQTSADGSAQAA
;
A
#
# COMPACT_ATOMS: atom_id res chain seq x y z
N MET A 1 29.44 28.19 15.73
CA MET A 1 28.43 28.09 16.81
C MET A 1 27.55 26.90 16.43
N LYS A 2 27.68 25.80 17.16
CA LYS A 2 26.88 24.59 16.95
C LYS A 2 25.62 24.73 17.79
N THR A 3 24.47 24.83 17.17
CA THR A 3 23.19 24.79 17.86
C THR A 3 22.63 23.36 17.67
N SER A 4 22.55 22.66 18.78
CA SER A 4 22.02 21.30 18.91
C SER A 4 20.51 21.41 18.98
N PHE A 5 19.79 20.85 18.01
CA PHE A 5 18.36 20.61 18.12
C PHE A 5 18.13 19.34 18.91
N LYS A 6 17.51 19.50 20.08
CA LYS A 6 16.96 18.38 20.85
C LYS A 6 15.53 18.18 20.40
N THR A 7 15.29 17.09 19.71
CA THR A 7 13.94 16.58 19.43
C THR A 7 13.36 16.07 20.75
N LEU A 8 12.34 16.72 21.25
CA LEU A 8 11.58 16.32 22.43
C LEU A 8 10.42 15.44 21.91
N ALA A 9 10.54 14.13 22.05
CA ALA A 9 9.42 13.23 21.90
C ALA A 9 8.53 13.37 23.12
N ALA A 10 7.36 13.96 22.95
CA ALA A 10 6.33 14.02 23.97
C ALA A 10 5.61 12.67 23.99
N PHE A 11 5.91 11.86 25.00
CA PHE A 11 5.11 10.66 25.30
C PHE A 11 3.79 11.12 25.93
N CYS A 12 2.70 10.96 25.20
CA CYS A 12 1.35 11.10 25.72
C CYS A 12 1.03 9.81 26.50
N SER A 13 1.12 9.85 27.83
CA SER A 13 0.77 8.72 28.69
C SER A 13 -0.70 8.84 29.07
N LEU A 14 -1.57 8.11 28.37
CA LEU A 14 -2.96 7.91 28.81
C LEU A 14 -2.97 6.97 30.02
N ALA A 15 -3.17 7.51 31.21
CA ALA A 15 -3.30 6.73 32.43
C ALA A 15 -4.75 6.25 32.59
N LEU A 16 -5.03 5.04 32.16
CA LEU A 16 -6.30 4.37 32.44
C LEU A 16 -6.24 3.76 33.84
N ALA A 17 -7.01 4.30 34.79
CA ALA A 17 -7.15 3.73 36.13
C ALA A 17 -8.04 2.48 36.08
N LEU A 18 -7.44 1.31 36.07
CA LEU A 18 -8.14 0.02 36.25
C LEU A 18 -8.44 -0.21 37.72
N ASN A 19 -9.71 -0.18 38.06
CA ASN A 19 -10.19 -0.54 39.40
C ASN A 19 -10.51 -2.05 39.39
N THR A 20 -9.61 -2.87 39.94
CA THR A 20 -9.82 -4.32 40.12
C THR A 20 -10.61 -4.60 41.39
N GLY A 21 -11.87 -5.02 41.23
CA GLY A 21 -12.64 -5.61 42.30
C GLY A 21 -12.93 -7.06 42.03
N CYS A 22 -12.25 -7.99 42.70
CA CYS A 22 -12.61 -9.40 42.80
C CYS A 22 -13.75 -9.60 43.75
N THR A 23 -14.78 -10.35 43.39
CA THR A 23 -15.47 -11.25 44.32
C THR A 23 -16.11 -12.46 43.62
N ASP A 24 -15.84 -13.62 44.17
CA ASP A 24 -16.34 -14.94 43.80
C ASP A 24 -17.84 -15.13 44.08
N GLY A 25 -18.48 -16.09 43.36
CA GLY A 25 -19.60 -16.80 43.97
C GLY A 25 -20.70 -17.34 43.05
N ALA A 26 -20.50 -18.57 42.58
CA ALA A 26 -21.47 -19.70 42.53
C ALA A 26 -22.91 -19.56 41.98
N SER A 27 -23.14 -20.29 40.89
CA SER A 27 -24.20 -21.25 40.51
C SER A 27 -25.67 -21.02 40.90
N SER A 28 -26.59 -21.14 39.95
CA SER A 28 -27.51 -22.28 39.74
C SER A 28 -28.64 -21.98 38.73
N ASP A 29 -28.87 -22.95 37.87
CA ASP A 29 -30.07 -23.40 37.15
C ASP A 29 -31.36 -22.58 37.10
N GLY A 30 -31.98 -22.60 35.90
CA GLY A 30 -33.42 -22.39 35.77
C GLY A 30 -33.96 -22.02 34.39
N THR A 31 -34.17 -22.98 33.55
CA THR A 31 -35.12 -23.15 32.43
C THR A 31 -36.18 -22.09 32.13
N ALA A 32 -36.37 -21.88 30.84
CA ALA A 32 -37.56 -21.93 29.99
C ALA A 32 -37.98 -20.65 29.23
N SER A 33 -37.82 -20.75 27.91
CA SER A 33 -38.81 -20.53 26.84
C SER A 33 -39.60 -19.21 26.75
N SER A 34 -39.33 -18.48 25.69
CA SER A 34 -40.31 -18.16 24.65
C SER A 34 -39.70 -17.21 23.58
N THR A 35 -39.71 -17.69 22.35
CA THR A 35 -39.42 -16.90 21.12
C THR A 35 -40.52 -15.89 20.85
N PRO A 36 -40.17 -14.75 20.20
CA PRO A 36 -40.80 -14.51 18.92
C PRO A 36 -39.78 -14.24 17.81
N LEU A 37 -40.14 -14.72 16.64
CA LEU A 37 -39.48 -14.55 15.35
C LEU A 37 -39.34 -13.08 14.99
N MET A 38 -38.12 -12.66 14.66
CA MET A 38 -37.89 -11.55 13.75
C MET A 38 -37.01 -12.02 12.61
N ASN A 39 -37.48 -11.68 11.44
CA ASN A 39 -36.96 -11.96 10.13
C ASN A 39 -35.58 -11.27 9.96
N THR A 40 -34.51 -12.05 10.07
CA THR A 40 -33.17 -11.58 9.76
C THR A 40 -32.93 -11.79 8.27
N GLY A 41 -32.88 -10.69 7.52
CA GLY A 41 -32.26 -10.69 6.20
C GLY A 41 -30.85 -11.29 6.33
N THR A 42 -30.60 -12.32 5.55
CA THR A 42 -29.29 -12.95 5.42
C THR A 42 -28.29 -11.92 4.91
N ALA A 43 -27.48 -11.41 5.80
CA ALA A 43 -26.18 -10.87 5.42
C ALA A 43 -25.41 -12.02 4.79
N GLN A 44 -25.15 -11.93 3.52
CA GLN A 44 -24.23 -12.81 2.80
C GLN A 44 -22.85 -12.50 3.37
N THR A 45 -22.39 -13.34 4.29
CA THR A 45 -20.99 -13.32 4.71
C THR A 45 -20.15 -13.52 3.46
N ALA A 46 -19.43 -12.47 3.06
CA ALA A 46 -18.33 -12.59 2.14
C ALA A 46 -17.42 -13.68 2.72
N SER A 47 -17.38 -14.81 2.03
CA SER A 47 -16.51 -15.92 2.37
C SER A 47 -15.10 -15.40 2.29
N SER A 48 -14.48 -15.18 3.45
CA SER A 48 -13.06 -14.91 3.55
C SER A 48 -12.33 -16.10 2.94
N ALA A 49 -11.93 -15.98 1.69
CA ALA A 49 -10.83 -16.74 1.14
C ALA A 49 -9.54 -16.20 1.75
N ALA A 50 -9.45 -16.24 3.09
CA ALA A 50 -8.17 -16.29 3.74
C ALA A 50 -7.52 -17.55 3.18
N ALA A 51 -6.53 -17.36 2.30
CA ALA A 51 -5.65 -18.43 1.90
C ALA A 51 -4.99 -18.94 3.19
N THR A 52 -5.64 -19.94 3.81
CA THR A 52 -4.94 -20.89 4.66
C THR A 52 -3.96 -21.57 3.72
N ALA A 53 -2.78 -20.96 3.55
CA ALA A 53 -1.63 -21.66 3.05
C ALA A 53 -1.52 -22.90 3.92
N SER A 54 -1.88 -24.04 3.36
CA SER A 54 -1.62 -25.33 3.96
C SER A 54 -0.12 -25.34 4.23
N LYS A 55 0.24 -25.33 5.48
CA LYS A 55 1.59 -25.43 5.98
C LYS A 55 2.08 -26.87 5.77
N ALA A 56 2.13 -27.33 4.53
CA ALA A 56 3.02 -28.39 4.10
C ALA A 56 4.40 -27.75 4.11
N ALA A 57 5.26 -28.27 4.98
CA ALA A 57 6.54 -27.72 5.36
C ALA A 57 7.33 -27.24 4.15
N ASP A 58 7.23 -25.94 3.85
CA ASP A 58 8.12 -25.25 2.96
C ASP A 58 9.36 -24.93 3.79
N VAL A 59 10.32 -25.83 3.76
CA VAL A 59 11.52 -25.79 4.61
C VAL A 59 12.60 -25.04 3.87
N PRO A 60 13.42 -24.23 4.56
CA PRO A 60 14.65 -23.68 4.00
C PRO A 60 15.53 -24.80 3.40
N GLU A 61 16.27 -24.49 2.33
CA GLU A 61 17.20 -25.44 1.75
C GLU A 61 18.34 -25.72 2.72
N GLU A 62 18.66 -27.01 2.96
CA GLU A 62 19.77 -27.42 3.81
C GLU A 62 21.12 -27.14 3.14
N GLU A 63 22.14 -26.83 3.95
CA GLU A 63 23.50 -26.66 3.46
C GLU A 63 24.10 -28.02 3.04
N PRO A 64 24.75 -28.09 1.87
CA PRO A 64 25.40 -29.31 1.43
C PRO A 64 26.68 -29.56 2.22
N SER A 65 27.03 -30.83 2.45
CA SER A 65 28.35 -31.17 2.96
C SER A 65 29.41 -30.84 1.91
N ALA A 66 30.46 -30.12 2.31
CA ALA A 66 31.62 -29.87 1.45
C ALA A 66 32.51 -31.13 1.28
N GLU A 67 32.27 -32.17 2.06
CA GLU A 67 33.00 -33.47 1.93
C GLU A 67 32.70 -34.10 0.55
N ASN A 68 33.74 -34.31 -0.25
CA ASN A 68 33.65 -34.80 -1.63
C ASN A 68 33.11 -33.78 -2.66
N SER A 69 33.19 -32.48 -2.39
CA SER A 69 32.95 -31.46 -3.40
C SER A 69 33.95 -31.49 -4.53
N CYS A 70 33.52 -31.14 -5.74
CA CYS A 70 34.45 -30.89 -6.84
C CYS A 70 34.99 -29.46 -6.71
N GLU A 71 36.32 -29.32 -6.54
CA GLU A 71 36.97 -28.01 -6.45
C GLU A 71 37.06 -27.33 -7.83
N ILE A 72 36.56 -26.10 -7.94
CA ILE A 72 36.70 -25.24 -9.10
C ILE A 72 37.47 -23.99 -8.64
N ALA A 73 38.69 -23.83 -9.10
CA ALA A 73 39.53 -22.69 -8.74
C ALA A 73 39.73 -21.77 -9.93
N PHE A 74 39.26 -20.55 -9.79
CA PHE A 74 39.41 -19.49 -10.78
C PHE A 74 40.73 -18.72 -10.59
N SER A 75 41.33 -18.30 -11.68
CA SER A 75 42.54 -17.47 -11.68
C SER A 75 42.65 -16.73 -13.00
N ASN A 76 42.87 -15.42 -12.96
CA ASN A 76 42.96 -14.53 -14.12
C ASN A 76 41.65 -14.55 -14.98
N SER A 77 41.65 -15.26 -16.10
CA SER A 77 40.54 -15.40 -17.04
C SER A 77 40.22 -16.86 -17.35
N SER A 78 40.51 -17.79 -16.44
CA SER A 78 40.31 -19.22 -16.62
C SER A 78 40.05 -19.89 -15.27
N ALA A 79 39.73 -21.17 -15.31
CA ALA A 79 39.55 -22.02 -14.13
C ALA A 79 40.25 -23.36 -14.29
N THR A 80 40.46 -24.02 -13.17
CA THR A 80 40.83 -25.43 -13.09
C THR A 80 39.78 -26.17 -12.27
N ALA A 81 39.42 -27.37 -12.70
CA ALA A 81 38.51 -28.22 -11.93
C ALA A 81 39.26 -29.50 -11.53
N ALA A 82 39.27 -29.84 -10.25
CA ALA A 82 39.72 -31.15 -9.79
C ALA A 82 38.74 -32.18 -10.34
N ASP A 83 39.25 -33.27 -10.91
CA ASP A 83 38.47 -34.19 -11.72
C ASP A 83 37.16 -34.63 -11.09
N SER A 84 36.13 -34.27 -11.75
CA SER A 84 34.73 -34.50 -11.44
C SER A 84 34.14 -35.66 -12.24
N ASN A 85 34.95 -36.60 -12.73
CA ASN A 85 34.53 -37.65 -13.64
C ASN A 85 33.79 -37.09 -14.89
N GLY A 86 34.23 -35.96 -15.42
CA GLY A 86 33.64 -35.29 -16.55
C GLY A 86 32.33 -34.56 -16.23
N ALA A 87 32.08 -34.24 -14.97
CA ALA A 87 30.93 -33.39 -14.57
C ALA A 87 31.19 -31.91 -14.85
N VAL A 88 32.45 -31.49 -14.89
CA VAL A 88 32.86 -30.12 -15.18
C VAL A 88 33.73 -30.06 -16.42
N THR A 89 33.43 -29.13 -17.31
CA THR A 89 34.30 -28.81 -18.46
C THR A 89 34.69 -27.34 -18.38
N VAL A 90 35.94 -27.04 -18.73
CA VAL A 90 36.46 -25.66 -18.77
C VAL A 90 36.89 -25.36 -20.21
N SER A 91 36.34 -24.28 -20.78
CA SER A 91 36.68 -23.85 -22.13
C SER A 91 36.80 -22.31 -22.16
N GLY A 92 38.03 -21.81 -22.33
CA GLY A 92 38.29 -20.39 -22.16
C GLY A 92 37.97 -19.94 -20.73
N GLY A 93 37.16 -18.91 -20.59
CA GLY A 93 36.67 -18.41 -19.29
C GLY A 93 35.39 -19.11 -18.80
N THR A 94 34.78 -20.01 -19.61
CA THR A 94 33.51 -20.67 -19.27
C THR A 94 33.72 -21.98 -18.55
N VAL A 95 33.15 -22.14 -17.38
CA VAL A 95 33.04 -23.39 -16.62
C VAL A 95 31.63 -23.95 -16.81
N THR A 96 31.50 -25.14 -17.39
CA THR A 96 30.18 -25.79 -17.57
C THR A 96 30.06 -26.98 -16.62
N ILE A 97 29.01 -26.96 -15.80
CA ILE A 97 28.63 -28.05 -14.89
C ILE A 97 27.48 -28.85 -15.52
N GLY A 98 27.77 -30.11 -15.85
CA GLY A 98 26.86 -30.98 -16.58
C GLY A 98 26.22 -32.09 -15.74
N ARG A 99 26.34 -32.12 -14.41
CA ARG A 99 25.74 -33.13 -13.54
C ARG A 99 25.36 -32.61 -12.17
N ALA A 100 24.45 -33.31 -11.50
CA ALA A 100 24.16 -33.12 -10.08
C ALA A 100 25.40 -33.28 -9.23
N GLY A 101 25.55 -32.52 -8.14
CA GLY A 101 26.64 -32.59 -7.22
C GLY A 101 26.93 -31.32 -6.46
N VAL A 102 27.98 -31.37 -5.65
CA VAL A 102 28.48 -30.23 -4.86
C VAL A 102 29.81 -29.75 -5.46
N TYR A 103 29.86 -28.47 -5.76
CA TYR A 103 31.00 -27.82 -6.42
C TYR A 103 31.44 -26.63 -5.57
N ARG A 104 32.71 -26.68 -5.11
CA ARG A 104 33.26 -25.58 -4.33
C ARG A 104 34.05 -24.63 -5.23
N VAL A 105 33.64 -23.37 -5.24
CA VAL A 105 34.17 -22.35 -6.14
C VAL A 105 35.02 -21.36 -5.36
N THR A 106 36.25 -21.15 -5.83
CA THR A 106 37.23 -20.26 -5.19
C THR A 106 37.96 -19.40 -6.21
N GLY A 107 38.55 -18.29 -5.74
CA GLY A 107 39.48 -17.45 -6.49
C GLY A 107 38.90 -16.29 -7.22
N THR A 108 39.78 -15.48 -7.82
CA THR A 108 39.42 -14.22 -8.49
C THR A 108 39.68 -14.32 -9.99
N ALA A 109 38.68 -13.99 -10.80
CA ALA A 109 38.80 -14.00 -12.25
C ALA A 109 37.87 -13.00 -12.93
N SER A 110 38.28 -12.49 -14.07
CA SER A 110 37.47 -11.59 -14.90
C SER A 110 37.28 -12.16 -16.30
N GLY A 111 36.13 -11.83 -16.91
CA GLY A 111 35.73 -12.36 -18.23
C GLY A 111 35.43 -13.87 -18.14
N VAL A 112 34.85 -14.30 -17.03
CA VAL A 112 34.52 -15.72 -16.78
C VAL A 112 33.02 -15.87 -16.44
N ASN A 113 32.52 -17.10 -16.65
CA ASN A 113 31.17 -17.43 -16.23
C ASN A 113 31.04 -18.94 -15.86
N ILE A 114 30.04 -19.23 -15.03
CA ILE A 114 29.66 -20.59 -14.66
C ILE A 114 28.31 -20.89 -15.31
N VAL A 115 28.27 -21.92 -16.16
CA VAL A 115 27.06 -22.40 -16.82
C VAL A 115 26.66 -23.73 -16.24
N ILE A 116 25.44 -23.85 -15.74
CA ILE A 116 24.86 -25.11 -15.25
C ILE A 116 23.91 -25.66 -16.31
N ASP A 117 24.21 -26.86 -16.85
CA ASP A 117 23.35 -27.63 -17.76
C ASP A 117 23.37 -29.09 -17.36
N ALA A 118 22.84 -29.38 -16.17
CA ALA A 118 23.01 -30.68 -15.50
C ALA A 118 21.82 -31.64 -15.73
N GLY A 119 20.72 -31.15 -16.29
CA GLY A 119 19.48 -31.91 -16.46
C GLY A 119 18.41 -31.60 -15.45
N LYS A 120 17.13 -31.78 -15.85
CA LYS A 120 15.96 -31.31 -15.06
C LYS A 120 15.80 -31.97 -13.68
N GLU A 121 16.42 -33.12 -13.44
CA GLU A 121 16.35 -33.85 -12.17
C GLU A 121 17.61 -33.64 -11.31
N ALA A 122 18.53 -32.78 -11.75
CA ALA A 122 19.83 -32.59 -11.10
C ALA A 122 19.77 -31.49 -10.05
N ASP A 123 20.07 -31.82 -8.82
CA ASP A 123 20.33 -30.83 -7.78
C ASP A 123 21.80 -30.40 -7.86
N VAL A 124 22.05 -29.12 -8.02
CA VAL A 124 23.39 -28.53 -8.10
C VAL A 124 23.60 -27.55 -6.96
N TYR A 125 24.68 -27.77 -6.23
CA TYR A 125 25.09 -26.93 -5.11
C TYR A 125 26.45 -26.29 -5.45
N LEU A 126 26.50 -24.95 -5.42
CA LEU A 126 27.71 -24.17 -5.56
C LEU A 126 28.10 -23.60 -4.19
N ILE A 127 29.14 -24.11 -3.58
CA ILE A 127 29.74 -23.52 -2.37
C ILE A 127 30.68 -22.40 -2.81
N LEU A 128 30.29 -21.15 -2.57
CA LEU A 128 31.10 -19.97 -2.84
C LEU A 128 32.06 -19.75 -1.66
N ALA A 129 33.35 -19.88 -1.90
CA ALA A 129 34.38 -19.90 -0.89
C ALA A 129 35.51 -18.91 -1.22
N GLY A 130 35.16 -17.62 -1.23
CA GLY A 130 36.03 -16.54 -1.67
C GLY A 130 36.11 -16.46 -3.19
N ALA A 131 34.96 -16.56 -3.85
CA ALA A 131 34.80 -16.41 -5.29
C ALA A 131 34.56 -14.96 -5.64
N ASP A 132 35.48 -14.33 -6.38
CA ASP A 132 35.35 -12.96 -6.91
C ASP A 132 35.39 -13.05 -8.44
N LEU A 133 34.20 -13.08 -9.06
CA LEU A 133 34.04 -13.39 -10.47
C LEU A 133 33.29 -12.28 -11.20
N SER A 134 33.81 -11.90 -12.38
CA SER A 134 33.10 -10.99 -13.27
C SER A 134 32.98 -11.55 -14.69
N SER A 135 31.81 -11.40 -15.29
CA SER A 135 31.58 -11.74 -16.68
C SER A 135 31.90 -10.58 -17.61
N ALA A 136 32.41 -10.88 -18.80
CA ALA A 136 32.60 -9.87 -19.85
C ALA A 136 31.36 -9.68 -20.72
N GLN A 137 30.48 -10.70 -20.77
CA GLN A 137 29.26 -10.69 -21.55
C GLN A 137 28.27 -11.69 -20.92
N GLY A 138 27.05 -11.23 -20.64
CA GLY A 138 26.02 -12.05 -20.05
C GLY A 138 26.23 -12.35 -18.56
N SER A 139 25.41 -13.25 -18.04
CA SER A 139 25.42 -13.64 -16.62
C SER A 139 26.74 -14.24 -16.17
N VAL A 140 27.16 -13.91 -14.95
CA VAL A 140 28.31 -14.56 -14.31
C VAL A 140 27.98 -15.97 -13.82
N ILE A 141 26.75 -16.21 -13.35
CA ILE A 141 26.18 -17.54 -13.12
C ILE A 141 24.91 -17.70 -13.97
N LEU A 142 24.91 -18.70 -14.82
CA LEU A 142 23.80 -19.04 -15.72
C LEU A 142 23.35 -20.48 -15.52
N CYS A 143 22.22 -20.71 -14.86
CA CYS A 143 21.59 -22.03 -14.80
C CYS A 143 20.60 -22.20 -15.95
N LYS A 144 21.03 -22.93 -16.99
CA LYS A 144 20.20 -23.28 -18.12
C LYS A 144 19.23 -24.43 -17.83
N LYS A 145 19.70 -25.40 -16.97
CA LYS A 145 18.94 -26.61 -16.70
C LYS A 145 19.44 -27.33 -15.46
N ALA A 146 18.60 -27.40 -14.45
CA ALA A 146 18.74 -28.20 -13.25
C ALA A 146 17.35 -28.47 -12.65
N ASN A 147 17.22 -29.27 -11.60
CA ASN A 147 16.06 -29.31 -10.73
C ASN A 147 16.06 -28.07 -9.81
N LYS A 148 17.19 -27.83 -9.16
CA LYS A 148 17.46 -26.62 -8.37
C LYS A 148 18.95 -26.25 -8.41
N LEU A 149 19.20 -24.95 -8.19
CA LEU A 149 20.53 -24.39 -7.94
C LEU A 149 20.57 -23.80 -6.53
N VAL A 150 21.54 -24.23 -5.72
CA VAL A 150 21.75 -23.68 -4.39
C VAL A 150 23.13 -23.03 -4.34
N LEU A 151 23.20 -21.76 -3.97
CA LEU A 151 24.44 -21.04 -3.68
C LEU A 151 24.64 -21.06 -2.17
N THR A 152 25.66 -21.79 -1.71
CA THR A 152 26.03 -21.86 -0.30
C THR A 152 27.20 -20.93 -0.04
N LEU A 153 27.03 -19.97 0.84
CA LEU A 153 28.08 -19.02 1.21
C LEU A 153 28.92 -19.59 2.35
N GLU A 154 30.16 -20.02 2.05
CA GLU A 154 31.03 -20.65 3.05
C GLU A 154 31.34 -19.67 4.18
N GLU A 155 31.24 -20.12 5.42
CA GLU A 155 31.47 -19.31 6.63
C GLU A 155 32.82 -18.57 6.58
N GLY A 156 32.81 -17.29 6.92
CA GLY A 156 33.98 -16.43 6.97
C GLY A 156 34.53 -16.03 5.59
N THR A 157 33.80 -16.29 4.51
CA THR A 157 34.20 -15.87 3.16
C THR A 157 33.37 -14.70 2.65
N GLU A 158 34.02 -13.88 1.83
CA GLU A 158 33.37 -12.80 1.05
C GLU A 158 33.39 -13.21 -0.42
N ASN A 159 32.27 -13.14 -1.07
CA ASN A 159 32.08 -13.50 -2.47
C ASN A 159 31.53 -12.31 -3.26
N SER A 160 31.93 -12.20 -4.54
CA SER A 160 31.51 -11.13 -5.44
C SER A 160 31.19 -11.69 -6.82
N LEU A 161 30.03 -11.34 -7.36
CA LEU A 161 29.56 -11.75 -8.68
C LEU A 161 29.08 -10.51 -9.44
N SER A 162 29.74 -10.20 -10.57
CA SER A 162 29.39 -9.04 -11.38
C SER A 162 29.19 -9.46 -12.83
N ASP A 163 28.15 -8.98 -13.44
CA ASP A 163 28.01 -9.03 -14.89
C ASP A 163 28.60 -7.78 -15.57
N SER A 164 28.38 -7.67 -16.87
CA SER A 164 28.78 -6.55 -17.71
C SER A 164 27.52 -5.82 -18.18
N ALA A 165 27.59 -4.51 -18.33
CA ALA A 165 26.53 -3.74 -18.99
C ALA A 165 26.34 -4.12 -20.48
N ASP A 166 27.32 -4.80 -21.08
CA ASP A 166 27.28 -5.27 -22.45
C ASP A 166 26.82 -6.72 -22.52
N TYR A 167 25.60 -6.97 -22.97
CA TYR A 167 25.06 -8.31 -23.22
C TYR A 167 24.94 -8.57 -24.71
N VAL A 168 25.15 -9.82 -25.10
CA VAL A 168 24.97 -10.30 -26.47
C VAL A 168 23.97 -11.45 -26.46
N PHE A 169 22.82 -11.23 -27.07
CA PHE A 169 21.75 -12.21 -27.20
C PHE A 169 21.79 -12.91 -28.54
N GLU A 170 21.26 -14.13 -28.59
CA GLU A 170 20.92 -14.78 -29.86
C GLU A 170 19.74 -14.05 -30.52
N GLU A 171 19.60 -14.17 -31.83
CA GLU A 171 18.52 -13.46 -32.57
C GLU A 171 17.12 -13.90 -32.06
N GLY A 172 16.37 -12.94 -31.48
CA GLY A 172 15.02 -13.16 -30.95
C GLY A 172 14.98 -13.56 -29.47
N GLU A 173 16.14 -13.61 -28.79
CA GLU A 173 16.23 -13.82 -27.34
C GLU A 173 16.52 -12.50 -26.63
N ASP A 174 15.94 -12.32 -25.45
CA ASP A 174 16.15 -11.19 -24.53
C ASP A 174 16.69 -11.65 -23.14
N GLU A 175 16.92 -12.93 -22.97
CA GLU A 175 17.44 -13.55 -21.76
C GLU A 175 18.71 -14.41 -22.04
N PRO A 176 19.63 -14.56 -21.10
CA PRO A 176 19.60 -14.12 -19.69
C PRO A 176 19.87 -12.63 -19.53
N ASP A 177 19.22 -11.96 -18.58
CA ASP A 177 19.27 -10.52 -18.34
C ASP A 177 19.59 -10.16 -16.86
N ALA A 178 20.27 -11.05 -16.15
CA ALA A 178 20.66 -10.86 -14.75
C ALA A 178 22.10 -11.35 -14.50
N ALA A 179 22.78 -10.78 -13.50
CA ALA A 179 24.12 -11.23 -13.10
C ALA A 179 24.11 -12.70 -12.64
N VAL A 180 23.11 -13.09 -11.85
CA VAL A 180 22.83 -14.48 -11.49
C VAL A 180 21.47 -14.85 -12.08
N PHE A 181 21.47 -15.66 -13.14
CA PHE A 181 20.27 -16.07 -13.84
C PHE A 181 20.00 -17.56 -13.71
N SER A 182 18.79 -17.95 -13.34
CA SER A 182 18.41 -19.37 -13.20
C SER A 182 17.07 -19.68 -13.89
N LYS A 183 17.03 -20.75 -14.70
CA LYS A 183 15.76 -21.31 -15.26
C LYS A 183 15.07 -22.31 -14.33
N CYS A 184 15.58 -22.51 -13.11
CA CYS A 184 14.99 -23.37 -12.09
C CYS A 184 15.05 -22.66 -10.73
N THR A 185 14.43 -23.24 -9.71
CA THR A 185 14.50 -22.72 -8.33
C THR A 185 15.93 -22.39 -7.95
N LEU A 186 16.13 -21.17 -7.46
CA LEU A 186 17.40 -20.66 -6.95
C LEU A 186 17.29 -20.43 -5.45
N ALA A 187 18.21 -20.98 -4.68
CA ALA A 187 18.30 -20.75 -3.25
C ALA A 187 19.68 -20.23 -2.84
N ILE A 188 19.73 -19.43 -1.78
CA ILE A 188 20.98 -18.98 -1.13
C ILE A 188 20.91 -19.36 0.34
N ASN A 189 21.98 -19.97 0.85
CA ASN A 189 22.16 -20.31 2.26
C ASN A 189 23.65 -20.17 2.68
N GLY A 190 23.99 -20.57 3.90
CA GLY A 190 25.35 -20.48 4.48
C GLY A 190 25.52 -19.23 5.36
N GLU A 191 26.73 -19.06 5.93
CA GLU A 191 27.06 -18.00 6.89
C GLU A 191 28.00 -16.92 6.32
N GLY A 192 28.43 -17.07 5.06
CA GLY A 192 29.30 -16.10 4.37
C GLY A 192 28.55 -14.92 3.83
N SER A 193 29.24 -14.10 3.01
CA SER A 193 28.66 -12.95 2.32
C SER A 193 28.77 -13.06 0.80
N LEU A 194 27.81 -12.43 0.11
CA LEU A 194 27.75 -12.36 -1.34
C LEU A 194 27.34 -10.93 -1.78
N ALA A 195 28.18 -10.31 -2.59
CA ALA A 195 27.84 -9.10 -3.33
C ALA A 195 27.51 -9.47 -4.79
N VAL A 196 26.34 -9.02 -5.28
CA VAL A 196 25.92 -9.20 -6.67
C VAL A 196 25.74 -7.83 -7.32
N ASN A 197 26.35 -7.63 -8.49
CA ASN A 197 26.22 -6.43 -9.28
C ASN A 197 25.63 -6.77 -10.66
N GLY A 198 24.37 -6.43 -10.87
CA GLY A 198 23.64 -6.51 -12.13
C GLY A 198 23.78 -5.19 -12.90
N ALA A 199 24.87 -5.04 -13.64
CA ALA A 199 25.15 -3.81 -14.36
C ALA A 199 24.31 -3.66 -15.63
N TYR A 200 23.81 -4.77 -16.20
CA TYR A 200 22.94 -4.75 -17.39
C TYR A 200 21.47 -4.50 -17.03
N SER A 201 20.90 -5.33 -16.17
CA SER A 201 19.49 -5.27 -15.76
C SER A 201 19.34 -5.81 -14.33
N ASP A 202 18.81 -7.05 -14.17
CA ASP A 202 18.49 -7.60 -12.88
C ASP A 202 19.76 -8.10 -12.13
N GLY A 203 19.72 -8.04 -10.81
CA GLY A 203 20.79 -8.59 -9.99
C GLY A 203 20.71 -10.12 -9.92
N ILE A 204 19.65 -10.65 -9.34
CA ILE A 204 19.36 -12.07 -9.18
C ILE A 204 17.99 -12.40 -9.76
N LYS A 205 17.93 -13.29 -10.73
CA LYS A 205 16.67 -13.68 -11.39
C LYS A 205 16.50 -15.19 -11.46
N SER A 206 15.33 -15.66 -11.05
CA SER A 206 14.87 -17.04 -11.24
C SER A 206 13.61 -17.09 -12.07
N LYS A 207 13.56 -17.93 -13.10
CA LYS A 207 12.37 -18.22 -13.94
C LYS A 207 11.42 -19.22 -13.25
N ASP A 208 11.68 -19.57 -12.01
CA ASP A 208 10.88 -20.39 -11.11
C ASP A 208 10.78 -19.61 -9.78
N GLY A 209 11.32 -20.09 -8.68
CA GLY A 209 11.29 -19.40 -7.41
C GLY A 209 12.67 -19.02 -6.88
N PHE A 210 12.69 -17.99 -6.04
CA PHE A 210 13.87 -17.60 -5.29
C PHE A 210 13.67 -17.83 -3.78
N LYS A 211 14.72 -18.32 -3.09
CA LYS A 211 14.73 -18.49 -1.63
C LYS A 211 16.01 -17.90 -1.05
N LEU A 212 15.87 -17.07 -0.02
CA LEU A 212 16.99 -16.71 0.88
C LEU A 212 16.77 -17.39 2.24
N CYS A 213 17.65 -18.31 2.58
CA CYS A 213 17.54 -19.10 3.81
C CYS A 213 18.41 -18.52 4.93
N SER A 214 19.63 -18.10 4.60
CA SER A 214 20.63 -17.52 5.51
C SER A 214 21.72 -16.79 4.73
N GLY A 215 22.74 -16.26 5.41
CA GLY A 215 23.86 -15.53 4.82
C GLY A 215 23.62 -14.03 4.69
N SER A 216 24.61 -13.31 4.19
CA SER A 216 24.54 -11.87 3.95
C SER A 216 24.65 -11.58 2.47
N VAL A 217 23.58 -11.12 1.85
CA VAL A 217 23.49 -10.84 0.41
C VAL A 217 23.28 -9.35 0.19
N THR A 218 24.13 -8.76 -0.64
CA THR A 218 24.00 -7.38 -1.10
C THR A 218 23.85 -7.38 -2.62
N VAL A 219 22.79 -6.79 -3.12
CA VAL A 219 22.49 -6.71 -4.55
C VAL A 219 22.45 -5.25 -4.98
N THR A 220 23.18 -4.93 -6.04
CA THR A 220 23.05 -3.66 -6.78
C THR A 220 22.66 -4.01 -8.20
N ALA A 221 21.60 -3.42 -8.72
CA ALA A 221 21.05 -3.73 -10.05
C ALA A 221 20.62 -2.45 -10.79
N ALA A 222 20.80 -2.47 -12.10
CA ALA A 222 20.29 -1.40 -12.97
C ALA A 222 18.77 -1.55 -13.21
N GLY A 223 18.26 -2.79 -13.24
CA GLY A 223 16.85 -3.17 -13.26
C GLY A 223 16.38 -3.63 -11.89
N ASP A 224 15.67 -4.78 -11.83
CA ASP A 224 15.17 -5.32 -10.57
C ASP A 224 16.29 -5.94 -9.71
N GLY A 225 16.20 -5.76 -8.41
CA GLY A 225 17.21 -6.31 -7.50
C GLY A 225 17.18 -7.84 -7.43
N VAL A 226 16.05 -8.38 -6.95
CA VAL A 226 15.81 -9.82 -6.81
C VAL A 226 14.46 -10.17 -7.44
N LYS A 227 14.48 -11.05 -8.42
CA LYS A 227 13.28 -11.47 -9.15
C LYS A 227 13.08 -12.99 -9.10
N GLY A 228 11.91 -13.41 -8.62
CA GLY A 228 11.41 -14.77 -8.76
C GLY A 228 10.17 -14.79 -9.63
N ARG A 229 10.05 -15.69 -10.61
CA ARG A 229 8.81 -15.74 -11.40
C ARG A 229 7.64 -16.20 -10.55
N ASP A 230 7.73 -17.39 -9.96
CA ASP A 230 6.60 -18.04 -9.29
C ASP A 230 6.51 -17.63 -7.81
N TYR A 231 7.67 -17.46 -7.17
CA TYR A 231 7.71 -16.98 -5.78
C TYR A 231 9.06 -16.39 -5.38
N VAL A 232 9.02 -15.55 -4.34
CA VAL A 232 10.18 -15.15 -3.53
C VAL A 232 9.89 -15.51 -2.07
N LYS A 233 10.83 -16.22 -1.40
CA LYS A 233 10.71 -16.62 0.01
C LYS A 233 11.94 -16.23 0.78
N LEU A 234 11.76 -15.39 1.79
CA LEU A 234 12.81 -14.90 2.67
C LEU A 234 12.59 -15.50 4.07
N TYR A 235 13.42 -16.49 4.42
CA TYR A 235 13.33 -17.18 5.70
C TYR A 235 14.22 -16.56 6.77
N GLY A 236 15.35 -15.96 6.35
CA GLY A 236 16.35 -15.39 7.26
C GLY A 236 17.53 -14.78 6.52
N GLY A 237 18.61 -14.51 7.25
CA GLY A 237 19.79 -13.84 6.72
C GLY A 237 19.64 -12.33 6.61
N THR A 238 20.56 -11.71 5.88
CA THR A 238 20.54 -10.27 5.57
C THR A 238 20.45 -10.09 4.07
N LEU A 239 19.53 -9.26 3.61
CA LEU A 239 19.36 -8.90 2.21
C LEU A 239 19.36 -7.37 2.08
N ASN A 240 20.38 -6.82 1.42
CA ASN A 240 20.44 -5.42 1.07
C ASN A 240 20.28 -5.28 -0.44
N VAL A 241 19.32 -4.50 -0.90
CA VAL A 241 19.02 -4.29 -2.32
C VAL A 241 19.09 -2.81 -2.63
N THR A 242 19.78 -2.48 -3.73
CA THR A 242 19.70 -1.19 -4.40
C THR A 242 19.41 -1.45 -5.87
N SER A 243 18.29 -0.97 -6.37
CA SER A 243 17.79 -1.25 -7.72
C SER A 243 17.35 0.02 -8.44
N GLY A 244 17.49 0.02 -9.76
CA GLY A 244 16.97 1.09 -10.61
C GLY A 244 15.46 0.96 -10.85
N ASP A 245 14.96 -0.29 -10.90
CA ASP A 245 13.55 -0.64 -10.97
C ASP A 245 13.07 -1.16 -9.61
N ASP A 246 12.33 -2.31 -9.58
CA ASP A 246 11.79 -2.85 -8.34
C ASP A 246 12.87 -3.51 -7.46
N GLY A 247 12.69 -3.43 -6.16
CA GLY A 247 13.65 -4.03 -5.24
C GLY A 247 13.57 -5.56 -5.22
N ILE A 248 12.41 -6.09 -4.87
CA ILE A 248 12.10 -7.53 -4.81
C ILE A 248 10.78 -7.77 -5.54
N LYS A 249 10.79 -8.65 -6.55
CA LYS A 249 9.64 -8.79 -7.45
C LYS A 249 9.29 -10.24 -7.75
N THR A 250 7.98 -10.49 -7.94
CA THR A 250 7.47 -11.69 -8.63
C THR A 250 6.69 -11.32 -9.89
N THR A 251 6.65 -12.23 -10.88
CA THR A 251 6.08 -11.90 -12.21
C THR A 251 5.11 -12.93 -12.77
N ALA A 252 4.85 -14.03 -12.05
CA ALA A 252 3.89 -15.02 -12.55
C ALA A 252 2.46 -14.60 -12.21
N SER A 253 1.68 -14.37 -13.26
CA SER A 253 0.22 -14.33 -13.21
C SER A 253 -0.29 -15.35 -14.21
N ASP A 254 -0.90 -16.42 -13.74
CA ASP A 254 -1.64 -17.32 -14.60
C ASP A 254 -3.13 -17.04 -14.40
N ASP A 255 -3.90 -16.85 -15.46
CA ASP A 255 -5.33 -16.46 -15.45
C ASP A 255 -6.12 -17.23 -14.37
N GLY A 256 -6.29 -16.61 -13.18
CA GLY A 256 -7.00 -17.17 -12.04
C GLY A 256 -6.22 -18.16 -11.17
N ASP A 257 -4.94 -18.45 -11.41
CA ASP A 257 -4.10 -19.25 -10.52
C ASP A 257 -3.35 -18.36 -9.52
N THR A 258 -3.91 -18.22 -8.34
CA THR A 258 -3.27 -17.50 -7.22
C THR A 258 -2.20 -18.33 -6.49
N SER A 259 -1.76 -19.47 -7.02
CA SER A 259 -0.72 -20.29 -6.38
C SER A 259 0.70 -19.76 -6.63
N VAL A 260 0.88 -18.97 -7.70
CA VAL A 260 2.16 -18.37 -8.12
C VAL A 260 2.17 -16.85 -7.92
N GLY A 261 3.29 -16.20 -8.19
CA GLY A 261 3.46 -14.75 -8.06
C GLY A 261 3.49 -14.25 -6.61
N LYS A 262 3.96 -15.07 -5.67
CA LYS A 262 3.89 -14.79 -4.23
C LYS A 262 5.21 -14.37 -3.63
N ILE A 263 5.14 -13.44 -2.67
CA ILE A 263 6.26 -13.13 -1.78
C ILE A 263 5.89 -13.53 -0.35
N THR A 264 6.79 -14.22 0.33
CA THR A 264 6.66 -14.57 1.74
C THR A 264 7.92 -14.17 2.49
N ILE A 265 7.77 -13.38 3.55
CA ILE A 265 8.85 -12.93 4.42
C ILE A 265 8.57 -13.47 5.82
N SER A 266 9.35 -14.47 6.25
CA SER A 266 9.19 -15.11 7.56
C SER A 266 10.26 -14.69 8.56
N GLY A 267 11.33 -13.99 8.09
CA GLY A 267 12.40 -13.52 8.94
C GLY A 267 13.53 -12.85 8.15
N GLY A 268 14.62 -12.54 8.86
CA GLY A 268 15.79 -11.87 8.31
C GLY A 268 15.78 -10.34 8.51
N THR A 269 16.86 -9.72 8.03
CA THR A 269 17.00 -8.26 7.95
C THR A 269 17.03 -7.88 6.48
N ILE A 270 16.05 -7.12 6.04
CA ILE A 270 15.83 -6.77 4.65
C ILE A 270 15.88 -5.25 4.52
N SER A 271 16.75 -4.76 3.66
CA SER A 271 16.85 -3.33 3.35
C SER A 271 16.76 -3.15 1.84
N VAL A 272 15.78 -2.39 1.40
CA VAL A 272 15.50 -2.13 -0.02
C VAL A 272 15.56 -0.63 -0.27
N ASN A 273 16.31 -0.24 -1.29
CA ASN A 273 16.30 1.09 -1.87
C ASN A 273 16.04 0.93 -3.38
N ALA A 274 14.82 1.20 -3.80
CA ALA A 274 14.33 0.96 -5.15
C ALA A 274 14.00 2.27 -5.88
N GLY A 275 14.19 2.28 -7.19
CA GLY A 275 13.75 3.38 -8.04
C GLY A 275 12.25 3.37 -8.28
N LYS A 276 11.64 2.15 -8.28
CA LYS A 276 10.20 1.89 -8.42
C LYS A 276 9.65 1.22 -7.15
N ASP A 277 8.84 0.16 -7.29
CA ASP A 277 8.24 -0.51 -6.13
C ASP A 277 9.31 -1.20 -5.26
N GLY A 278 9.20 -1.05 -3.94
CA GLY A 278 10.16 -1.67 -3.03
C GLY A 278 10.05 -3.20 -3.04
N ILE A 279 8.87 -3.73 -2.74
CA ILE A 279 8.56 -5.16 -2.74
C ILE A 279 7.23 -5.39 -3.44
N GLN A 280 7.26 -5.96 -4.65
CA GLN A 280 6.08 -6.17 -5.50
C GLN A 280 5.78 -7.66 -5.69
N ALA A 281 4.66 -8.12 -5.15
CA ALA A 281 4.11 -9.43 -5.44
C ALA A 281 3.07 -9.34 -6.56
N GLU A 282 3.20 -10.15 -7.59
CA GLU A 282 2.21 -10.21 -8.68
C GLU A 282 0.83 -10.66 -8.19
N THR A 283 0.79 -11.55 -7.19
CA THR A 283 -0.47 -12.01 -6.59
C THR A 283 -0.57 -11.64 -5.12
N ALA A 284 0.13 -12.32 -4.23
CA ALA A 284 -0.05 -12.12 -2.79
C ALA A 284 1.28 -11.97 -2.04
N LEU A 285 1.27 -11.12 -1.03
CA LEU A 285 2.41 -10.89 -0.15
C LEU A 285 2.05 -11.22 1.30
N ALA A 286 2.90 -11.99 1.96
CA ALA A 286 2.76 -12.32 3.38
C ALA A 286 4.02 -11.95 4.16
N VAL A 287 3.85 -11.24 5.28
CA VAL A 287 4.92 -10.92 6.24
C VAL A 287 4.55 -11.53 7.59
N ASP A 288 5.31 -12.55 7.99
CA ASP A 288 5.13 -13.21 9.28
C ASP A 288 6.22 -12.79 10.30
N GLY A 289 7.29 -12.13 9.83
CA GLY A 289 8.41 -11.70 10.68
C GLY A 289 9.50 -10.95 9.91
N GLY A 290 10.62 -10.71 10.57
CA GLY A 290 11.77 -9.98 10.02
C GLY A 290 11.82 -8.51 10.38
N ALA A 291 12.94 -7.87 10.05
CA ALA A 291 13.12 -6.43 10.11
C ALA A 291 13.28 -5.91 8.68
N ILE A 292 12.32 -5.13 8.22
CA ILE A 292 12.18 -4.72 6.83
C ILE A 292 12.25 -3.20 6.77
N THR A 293 13.19 -2.68 6.02
CA THR A 293 13.30 -1.25 5.72
C THR A 293 13.16 -1.07 4.21
N VAL A 294 12.26 -0.19 3.78
CA VAL A 294 12.03 0.10 2.36
C VAL A 294 12.07 1.60 2.15
N VAL A 295 12.85 2.02 1.15
CA VAL A 295 12.81 3.36 0.58
C VAL A 295 12.59 3.18 -0.92
N SER A 296 11.57 3.82 -1.47
CA SER A 296 11.35 3.81 -2.91
C SER A 296 10.99 5.21 -3.44
N GLY A 297 11.30 5.45 -4.71
CA GLY A 297 11.09 6.74 -5.34
C GLY A 297 11.85 7.91 -4.68
N GLY A 298 12.82 7.63 -3.79
CA GLY A 298 13.59 8.64 -3.06
C GLY A 298 13.01 9.06 -1.71
N GLY A 299 11.90 8.46 -1.26
CA GLY A 299 11.26 8.76 0.03
C GLY A 299 10.19 9.85 -0.03
N SER A 300 9.44 9.98 1.05
CA SER A 300 8.28 10.89 1.16
C SER A 300 8.63 12.37 1.39
N ALA A 301 9.91 12.67 1.66
CA ALA A 301 10.31 14.03 2.08
C ALA A 301 10.00 15.10 1.04
N ASP A 302 10.16 14.78 -0.24
CA ASP A 302 9.92 15.68 -1.38
C ASP A 302 8.51 15.48 -2.00
N ALA A 303 7.66 14.63 -1.44
CA ALA A 303 6.31 14.41 -1.93
C ALA A 303 5.47 15.69 -1.80
N VAL A 304 4.85 16.08 -2.90
CA VAL A 304 3.92 17.21 -2.97
C VAL A 304 2.51 16.62 -3.02
N PHE A 305 1.77 16.80 -1.96
CA PHE A 305 0.38 16.35 -1.91
C PHE A 305 -0.48 17.05 -2.97
N LYS A 306 -1.41 16.33 -3.53
CA LYS A 306 -2.45 16.86 -4.42
C LYS A 306 -3.20 17.94 -3.65
N THR A 307 -3.39 19.13 -4.20
CA THR A 307 -4.31 20.11 -3.65
C THR A 307 -5.67 19.84 -4.25
N GLU A 308 -6.63 19.44 -3.43
CA GLU A 308 -8.05 19.45 -3.81
C GLU A 308 -8.42 20.86 -4.25
N SER A 309 -8.35 21.12 -5.53
CA SER A 309 -8.91 22.33 -6.10
C SER A 309 -10.41 22.07 -6.29
N PHE A 310 -11.28 22.74 -5.54
CA PHE A 310 -12.67 22.97 -5.94
C PHE A 310 -12.67 23.74 -7.27
N GLY A 311 -11.97 23.15 -8.24
CA GLY A 311 -11.74 23.67 -9.56
C GLY A 311 -12.99 23.55 -10.40
N ASN A 312 -13.16 24.54 -11.26
CA ASN A 312 -14.12 24.58 -12.34
C ASN A 312 -14.33 23.17 -12.94
N PRO A 313 -15.56 22.61 -12.91
CA PRO A 313 -15.87 21.28 -13.45
C PRO A 313 -15.52 21.07 -14.93
N PHE A 314 -14.98 22.08 -15.58
CA PHE A 314 -14.50 22.06 -16.96
C PHE A 314 -12.96 22.06 -17.09
N ASP A 315 -12.22 22.09 -16.00
CA ASP A 315 -10.74 22.00 -16.00
C ASP A 315 -10.35 20.52 -15.94
N ARG A 316 -10.45 19.84 -17.07
CA ARG A 316 -10.01 18.44 -17.25
C ARG A 316 -8.49 18.29 -17.41
N ASP A 317 -7.73 19.36 -17.20
CA ASP A 317 -6.28 19.37 -17.41
C ASP A 317 -5.45 18.97 -16.15
N ASN A 318 -6.12 18.65 -15.02
CA ASN A 318 -5.49 18.01 -13.86
C ASN A 318 -5.70 16.48 -13.87
N ALA A 319 -5.60 15.86 -15.06
CA ALA A 319 -5.33 14.45 -15.11
C ALA A 319 -4.03 14.20 -14.32
N THR A 320 -4.08 13.41 -13.27
CA THR A 320 -2.90 12.78 -12.67
C THR A 320 -1.96 12.39 -13.79
N ASP A 321 -0.72 12.77 -13.68
CA ASP A 321 0.28 12.37 -14.68
C ASP A 321 0.37 10.84 -14.65
N GLU A 322 -0.47 10.17 -15.46
CA GLU A 322 -0.47 8.70 -15.64
C GLU A 322 0.90 8.18 -16.11
N SER A 323 1.85 9.10 -16.35
CA SER A 323 3.23 8.79 -16.68
C SER A 323 4.14 8.66 -15.45
N ALA A 324 3.68 8.98 -14.24
CA ALA A 324 4.46 8.75 -13.04
C ALA A 324 4.60 7.24 -12.82
N GLU A 325 5.84 6.74 -12.83
CA GLU A 325 6.10 5.32 -12.54
C GLU A 325 5.75 5.03 -11.08
N SER A 326 5.08 3.89 -10.81
CA SER A 326 4.74 3.43 -9.46
C SER A 326 6.00 3.33 -8.60
N ALA A 327 5.94 3.84 -7.38
CA ALA A 327 7.02 3.78 -6.40
C ALA A 327 6.48 3.42 -5.01
N LYS A 328 5.66 2.35 -4.98
CA LYS A 328 5.01 1.85 -3.76
C LYS A 328 5.99 1.08 -2.88
N GLY A 329 5.75 1.10 -1.57
CA GLY A 329 6.61 0.40 -0.62
C GLY A 329 6.46 -1.11 -0.70
N ILE A 330 5.28 -1.59 -0.33
CA ILE A 330 4.88 -2.99 -0.41
C ILE A 330 3.61 -3.07 -1.24
N LYS A 331 3.67 -3.82 -2.34
CA LYS A 331 2.56 -3.93 -3.29
C LYS A 331 2.19 -5.39 -3.56
N ALA A 332 0.89 -5.67 -3.70
CA ALA A 332 0.41 -6.97 -4.15
C ALA A 332 -0.83 -6.85 -5.04
N GLY A 333 -0.88 -7.68 -6.08
CA GLY A 333 -1.99 -7.67 -7.04
C GLY A 333 -3.32 -8.19 -6.51
N THR A 334 -3.35 -8.97 -5.40
CA THR A 334 -4.61 -9.52 -4.87
C THR A 334 -4.74 -9.42 -3.36
N ALA A 335 -3.67 -9.63 -2.60
CA ALA A 335 -3.78 -9.62 -1.14
C ALA A 335 -2.44 -9.36 -0.45
N ILE A 336 -2.50 -8.59 0.63
CA ILE A 336 -1.41 -8.41 1.59
C ILE A 336 -1.85 -8.95 2.95
N ALA A 337 -0.98 -9.70 3.62
CA ALA A 337 -1.19 -10.18 4.98
C ALA A 337 0.06 -9.91 5.82
N ILE A 338 -0.06 -9.06 6.84
CA ILE A 338 1.00 -8.77 7.81
C ILE A 338 0.57 -9.30 9.17
N SER A 339 1.30 -10.30 9.66
CA SER A 339 1.02 -10.94 10.96
C SER A 339 2.14 -10.74 11.97
N GLY A 340 3.29 -10.19 11.55
CA GLY A 340 4.44 -9.95 12.41
C GLY A 340 5.54 -9.14 11.72
N GLY A 341 6.68 -9.03 12.37
CA GLY A 341 7.84 -8.26 11.89
C GLY A 341 7.82 -6.80 12.30
N THR A 342 8.88 -6.10 11.90
CA THR A 342 9.01 -4.64 12.01
C THR A 342 9.25 -4.09 10.62
N LEU A 343 8.37 -3.21 10.19
CA LEU A 343 8.41 -2.55 8.88
C LEU A 343 8.68 -1.07 9.10
N ASP A 344 9.68 -0.54 8.41
CA ASP A 344 10.04 0.89 8.39
C ASP A 344 10.08 1.32 6.92
N ILE A 345 9.06 2.05 6.47
CA ILE A 345 8.77 2.29 5.06
C ILE A 345 8.66 3.79 4.83
N ASP A 346 9.50 4.34 3.92
CA ASP A 346 9.51 5.74 3.52
C ASP A 346 9.60 5.87 2.01
N LEU A 347 8.56 6.44 1.39
CA LEU A 347 8.45 6.42 -0.07
C LEU A 347 7.57 7.52 -0.66
N LEU A 348 7.59 7.62 -2.00
CA LEU A 348 6.93 8.70 -2.72
C LEU A 348 5.44 8.44 -3.01
N ASP A 349 4.99 7.18 -3.04
CA ASP A 349 3.63 6.71 -3.37
C ASP A 349 3.01 6.04 -2.13
N ASP A 350 2.18 4.99 -2.23
CA ASP A 350 1.54 4.31 -1.08
C ASP A 350 2.51 3.41 -0.31
N ALA A 351 2.47 3.48 1.03
CA ALA A 351 3.39 2.65 1.82
C ALA A 351 3.04 1.16 1.76
N VAL A 352 1.77 0.82 1.84
CA VAL A 352 1.24 -0.54 1.68
C VAL A 352 0.07 -0.49 0.73
N HIS A 353 0.15 -1.13 -0.43
CA HIS A 353 -0.86 -1.10 -1.47
C HIS A 353 -1.31 -2.50 -1.91
N SER A 354 -2.59 -2.78 -1.86
CA SER A 354 -3.17 -4.03 -2.39
C SER A 354 -4.28 -3.73 -3.39
N ASN A 355 -4.16 -4.24 -4.61
CA ASN A 355 -5.27 -4.19 -5.59
C ASN A 355 -6.47 -5.09 -5.20
N GLY A 356 -6.47 -5.64 -4.02
CA GLY A 356 -7.56 -6.42 -3.45
C GLY A 356 -7.68 -6.17 -1.96
N THR A 357 -7.25 -7.10 -1.13
CA THR A 357 -7.41 -6.97 0.33
C THR A 357 -6.09 -6.75 1.05
N ALA A 358 -6.09 -5.89 2.07
CA ALA A 358 -4.97 -5.74 3.00
C ALA A 358 -5.40 -6.15 4.41
N LYS A 359 -4.61 -7.01 5.06
CA LYS A 359 -4.87 -7.49 6.42
C LYS A 359 -3.66 -7.31 7.31
N ILE A 360 -3.82 -6.57 8.40
CA ILE A 360 -2.82 -6.39 9.44
C ILE A 360 -3.34 -7.04 10.73
N SER A 361 -2.64 -8.05 11.22
CA SER A 361 -3.03 -8.77 12.44
C SER A 361 -1.94 -8.78 13.51
N GLY A 362 -0.78 -8.19 13.22
CA GLY A 362 0.37 -8.09 14.11
C GLY A 362 1.51 -7.34 13.45
N GLY A 363 2.64 -7.24 14.17
CA GLY A 363 3.81 -6.48 13.74
C GLY A 363 3.78 -5.03 14.19
N THR A 364 4.89 -4.34 13.89
CA THR A 364 5.04 -2.88 14.11
C THR A 364 5.38 -2.24 12.78
N LEU A 365 4.50 -1.40 12.29
CA LEU A 365 4.62 -0.68 11.03
C LEU A 365 4.88 0.80 11.31
N LYS A 366 5.94 1.34 10.72
CA LYS A 366 6.25 2.77 10.69
C LYS A 366 6.25 3.20 9.24
N LEU A 367 5.28 4.01 8.89
CA LEU A 367 4.98 4.38 7.52
C LEU A 367 5.12 5.89 7.33
N SER A 368 5.72 6.28 6.22
CA SER A 368 5.78 7.65 5.73
C SER A 368 5.63 7.62 4.22
N SER A 369 4.57 8.18 3.69
CA SER A 369 4.18 8.07 2.27
C SER A 369 3.95 9.45 1.65
N GLY A 370 4.06 9.49 0.35
CA GLY A 370 3.69 10.65 -0.45
C GLY A 370 2.25 10.58 -0.96
N ASP A 371 1.63 9.40 -0.90
CA ASP A 371 0.21 9.15 -1.12
C ASP A 371 -0.33 8.43 0.14
N ASP A 372 -0.97 7.26 0.05
CA ASP A 372 -1.65 6.69 1.20
C ASP A 372 -0.73 5.89 2.14
N GLY A 373 -1.09 5.89 3.42
CA GLY A 373 -0.40 5.08 4.40
C GLY A 373 -0.64 3.59 4.20
N VAL A 374 -1.91 3.18 4.10
CA VAL A 374 -2.33 1.82 3.74
C VAL A 374 -3.54 1.89 2.84
N HIS A 375 -3.40 1.41 1.61
CA HIS A 375 -4.45 1.36 0.61
C HIS A 375 -4.86 -0.08 0.26
N ALA A 376 -6.16 -0.33 0.10
CA ALA A 376 -6.69 -1.58 -0.40
C ALA A 376 -7.91 -1.33 -1.31
N ASP A 377 -7.83 -1.68 -2.60
CA ASP A 377 -8.94 -1.47 -3.55
C ASP A 377 -10.27 -2.11 -3.10
N GLU A 378 -10.22 -3.15 -2.25
CA GLU A 378 -11.41 -3.83 -1.74
C GLU A 378 -11.55 -3.64 -0.22
N ALA A 379 -10.84 -4.39 0.60
CA ALA A 379 -11.03 -4.36 2.05
C ALA A 379 -9.71 -4.21 2.81
N LEU A 380 -9.66 -3.23 3.71
CA LEU A 380 -8.60 -3.07 4.69
C LEU A 380 -9.08 -3.58 6.06
N VAL A 381 -8.39 -4.57 6.62
CA VAL A 381 -8.74 -5.20 7.91
C VAL A 381 -7.58 -5.10 8.88
N ILE A 382 -7.75 -4.37 9.99
CA ILE A 382 -6.75 -4.27 11.07
C ILE A 382 -7.32 -4.94 12.32
N SER A 383 -6.72 -6.05 12.72
CA SER A 383 -7.14 -6.83 13.89
C SER A 383 -6.12 -6.90 15.02
N GLY A 384 -4.94 -6.27 14.82
CA GLY A 384 -3.86 -6.23 15.80
C GLY A 384 -2.62 -5.57 15.22
N GLY A 385 -1.55 -5.51 16.01
CA GLY A 385 -0.30 -4.83 15.65
C GLY A 385 -0.26 -3.37 16.08
N GLU A 386 0.83 -2.71 15.73
CA GLU A 386 1.06 -1.28 15.94
C GLU A 386 1.30 -0.63 14.58
N VAL A 387 0.50 0.35 14.20
CA VAL A 387 0.58 1.06 12.92
C VAL A 387 0.77 2.54 13.20
N TYR A 388 1.92 3.07 12.82
CA TYR A 388 2.31 4.46 12.99
C TYR A 388 2.52 5.09 11.61
N ILE A 389 1.59 5.92 11.17
CA ILE A 389 1.69 6.67 9.92
C ILE A 389 2.10 8.09 10.27
N SER A 390 3.37 8.41 10.01
CA SER A 390 3.93 9.71 10.37
C SER A 390 3.59 10.79 9.35
N LYS A 391 3.29 10.41 8.13
CA LYS A 391 2.92 11.26 6.99
C LYS A 391 2.21 10.41 5.95
N SER A 392 1.11 10.92 5.41
CA SER A 392 0.40 10.36 4.24
C SER A 392 -0.50 11.43 3.62
N TYR A 393 -1.02 11.19 2.40
CA TYR A 393 -2.15 11.92 1.86
C TYR A 393 -3.40 11.44 2.58
N GLU A 394 -3.84 10.20 2.38
CA GLU A 394 -4.82 9.55 3.23
C GLU A 394 -4.16 8.55 4.20
N GLY A 395 -4.75 8.40 5.39
CA GLY A 395 -4.15 7.51 6.40
C GLY A 395 -4.40 6.04 6.09
N LEU A 396 -5.65 5.66 6.08
CA LEU A 396 -6.14 4.31 5.81
C LEU A 396 -7.25 4.41 4.77
N GLU A 397 -7.06 3.78 3.62
CA GLU A 397 -8.03 3.80 2.54
C GLU A 397 -8.48 2.40 2.14
N GLY A 398 -9.74 2.28 1.76
CA GLY A 398 -10.31 1.07 1.18
C GLY A 398 -11.78 1.21 0.90
N LYS A 399 -12.33 0.34 0.05
CA LYS A 399 -13.77 0.24 -0.15
C LYS A 399 -14.49 -0.07 1.16
N SER A 400 -13.84 -0.83 2.03
CA SER A 400 -14.26 -1.00 3.43
C SER A 400 -13.05 -1.03 4.35
N VAL A 401 -13.18 -0.39 5.54
CA VAL A 401 -12.14 -0.37 6.55
C VAL A 401 -12.68 -0.98 7.86
N GLU A 402 -12.07 -2.08 8.30
CA GLU A 402 -12.45 -2.78 9.52
C GLU A 402 -11.33 -2.72 10.56
N VAL A 403 -11.59 -2.14 11.74
CA VAL A 403 -10.66 -2.11 12.87
C VAL A 403 -11.27 -2.86 14.03
N SER A 404 -10.66 -3.99 14.40
CA SER A 404 -11.10 -4.83 15.53
C SER A 404 -10.06 -4.96 16.64
N GLY A 405 -8.86 -4.40 16.45
CA GLY A 405 -7.77 -4.42 17.42
C GLY A 405 -6.55 -3.67 16.94
N GLY A 406 -5.51 -3.64 17.76
CA GLY A 406 -4.26 -2.93 17.47
C GLY A 406 -4.21 -1.52 18.04
N VAL A 407 -3.06 -0.87 17.82
CA VAL A 407 -2.81 0.54 18.11
C VAL A 407 -2.46 1.23 16.80
N ILE A 408 -3.24 2.23 16.45
CA ILE A 408 -3.10 2.96 15.20
C ILE A 408 -2.96 4.43 15.54
N GLU A 409 -1.87 5.05 15.10
CA GLU A 409 -1.64 6.49 15.21
C GLU A 409 -1.29 7.00 13.81
N LEU A 410 -2.04 7.96 13.29
CA LEU A 410 -1.84 8.44 11.93
C LEU A 410 -1.94 9.96 11.82
N ASN A 411 -1.16 10.48 10.87
CA ASN A 411 -1.21 11.85 10.39
C ASN A 411 -1.48 11.84 8.89
N ALA A 412 -2.59 12.41 8.49
CA ALA A 412 -3.02 12.54 7.10
C ALA A 412 -3.10 14.02 6.69
N HIS A 413 -2.73 14.31 5.45
CA HIS A 413 -2.87 15.63 4.85
C HIS A 413 -4.31 15.87 4.36
N ASP A 414 -5.00 14.80 4.02
CA ASP A 414 -6.42 14.76 3.70
C ASP A 414 -7.12 13.89 4.74
N ASP A 415 -7.79 12.82 4.36
CA ASP A 415 -8.63 12.05 5.27
C ASP A 415 -7.85 11.06 6.14
N GLY A 416 -8.29 10.94 7.38
CA GLY A 416 -7.68 10.00 8.32
C GLY A 416 -7.99 8.54 7.98
N VAL A 417 -9.26 8.23 7.81
CA VAL A 417 -9.76 6.93 7.34
C VAL A 417 -10.82 7.19 6.28
N ASN A 418 -10.57 6.73 5.08
CA ASN A 418 -11.46 6.89 3.94
C ASN A 418 -12.05 5.55 3.48
N ALA A 419 -13.38 5.42 3.48
CA ALA A 419 -14.09 4.29 2.89
C ALA A 419 -14.80 4.76 1.61
N ALA A 420 -14.04 4.81 0.53
CA ALA A 420 -14.47 5.28 -0.78
C ALA A 420 -14.16 4.26 -1.88
N GLY A 421 -14.70 4.44 -3.06
CA GLY A 421 -14.34 3.64 -4.24
C GLY A 421 -13.52 4.49 -5.19
N GLY A 422 -12.37 3.99 -5.59
CA GLY A 422 -11.38 4.68 -6.43
C GLY A 422 -11.93 5.48 -7.60
N ASP A 423 -11.10 6.13 -8.39
CA ASP A 423 -11.25 7.20 -9.41
C ASP A 423 -12.51 7.31 -10.30
N ASN A 424 -13.53 6.47 -10.08
CA ASN A 424 -14.78 6.47 -10.85
C ASN A 424 -16.00 7.10 -10.14
N ALA A 425 -15.83 7.71 -8.97
CA ALA A 425 -16.89 8.50 -8.36
C ALA A 425 -17.19 9.70 -9.26
N GLY A 426 -18.29 9.62 -10.01
CA GLY A 426 -18.70 10.71 -10.90
C GLY A 426 -18.99 11.96 -10.08
N PHE A 427 -18.71 13.12 -10.62
CA PHE A 427 -18.84 14.50 -10.10
C PHE A 427 -20.07 14.83 -9.22
N PHE A 428 -21.02 13.94 -9.01
CA PHE A 428 -22.18 14.09 -8.15
C PHE A 428 -22.30 13.04 -7.05
N GLY A 429 -21.25 12.26 -6.76
CA GLY A 429 -21.22 11.39 -5.57
C GLY A 429 -22.37 10.38 -5.43
N TYR A 430 -23.19 10.18 -6.45
CA TYR A 430 -24.24 9.18 -6.42
C TYR A 430 -23.66 7.83 -6.87
N SER A 431 -23.04 7.13 -5.95
CA SER A 431 -22.86 5.68 -6.08
C SER A 431 -24.25 5.02 -5.94
N GLU A 432 -24.68 4.25 -6.93
CA GLU A 432 -25.95 3.50 -6.88
C GLU A 432 -25.90 2.29 -5.91
N SER A 433 -24.82 2.11 -5.13
CA SER A 433 -24.64 0.97 -4.21
C SER A 433 -24.38 1.43 -2.79
N SER A 434 -25.41 1.97 -2.12
CA SER A 434 -25.39 2.09 -0.67
C SER A 434 -25.20 0.72 -0.03
N GLY A 435 -24.08 0.52 0.68
CA GLY A 435 -23.77 -0.71 1.40
C GLY A 435 -22.47 -1.41 0.98
N GLU A 436 -21.76 -0.91 -0.02
CA GLU A 436 -20.42 -1.38 -0.38
C GLU A 436 -19.34 -0.66 0.42
N TYR A 437 -19.54 0.63 0.75
CA TYR A 437 -18.59 1.44 1.48
C TYR A 437 -18.95 1.49 2.96
N TYR A 438 -18.00 1.14 3.82
CA TYR A 438 -18.23 1.25 5.26
C TYR A 438 -16.94 1.29 6.07
N ILE A 439 -17.01 1.96 7.23
CA ILE A 439 -16.01 1.90 8.29
C ILE A 439 -16.62 1.13 9.48
N SER A 440 -15.96 0.08 9.96
CA SER A 440 -16.38 -0.72 11.11
C SER A 440 -15.31 -0.76 12.18
N ILE A 441 -15.61 -0.21 13.37
CA ILE A 441 -14.67 -0.17 14.50
C ILE A 441 -15.28 -0.96 15.65
N SER A 442 -14.68 -2.11 15.98
CA SER A 442 -15.16 -2.99 17.06
C SER A 442 -14.16 -3.16 18.21
N GLY A 443 -12.95 -2.61 18.07
CA GLY A 443 -11.91 -2.70 19.09
C GLY A 443 -10.65 -1.90 18.69
N GLY A 444 -9.60 -1.99 19.50
CA GLY A 444 -8.34 -1.28 19.29
C GLY A 444 -8.34 0.17 19.77
N SER A 445 -7.26 0.87 19.47
CA SER A 445 -7.07 2.29 19.73
C SER A 445 -6.66 2.98 18.43
N LEU A 446 -7.44 3.95 18.00
CA LEU A 446 -7.23 4.71 16.78
C LEU A 446 -7.12 6.19 17.11
N THR A 447 -5.95 6.78 16.88
CA THR A 447 -5.68 8.21 17.06
C THR A 447 -5.40 8.80 15.68
N ILE A 448 -6.25 9.73 15.28
CA ILE A 448 -6.23 10.38 13.96
C ILE A 448 -5.86 11.85 14.12
N ASN A 449 -4.97 12.32 13.28
CA ASN A 449 -4.69 13.73 13.07
C ASN A 449 -4.76 13.99 11.55
N ALA A 450 -5.91 14.48 11.09
CA ALA A 450 -6.23 14.69 9.68
C ALA A 450 -6.48 16.15 9.37
N ASP A 451 -6.03 16.64 8.21
CA ASP A 451 -6.35 18.00 7.75
C ASP A 451 -7.65 18.01 6.92
N GLY A 452 -8.01 16.87 6.30
CA GLY A 452 -9.34 16.54 5.78
C GLY A 452 -10.26 15.92 6.83
N ASP A 453 -11.16 15.05 6.42
CA ASP A 453 -12.10 14.40 7.33
C ASP A 453 -11.41 13.36 8.24
N GLY A 454 -11.86 13.25 9.48
CA GLY A 454 -11.27 12.28 10.41
C GLY A 454 -11.65 10.85 10.07
N LEU A 455 -12.94 10.59 9.94
CA LEU A 455 -13.54 9.39 9.38
C LEU A 455 -14.45 9.83 8.24
N ASP A 456 -14.13 9.43 7.02
CA ASP A 456 -14.95 9.62 5.83
C ASP A 456 -15.50 8.29 5.30
N SER A 457 -16.78 8.22 4.99
CA SER A 457 -17.38 7.05 4.37
C SER A 457 -18.46 7.45 3.37
N ASN A 458 -18.27 7.06 2.12
CA ASN A 458 -19.32 7.13 1.09
C ASN A 458 -20.52 6.19 1.38
N GLY A 459 -20.64 5.72 2.61
CA GLY A 459 -21.72 4.83 3.07
C GLY A 459 -21.95 4.92 4.56
N THR A 460 -21.60 3.87 5.31
CA THR A 460 -21.92 3.79 6.74
C THR A 460 -20.70 3.73 7.62
N ILE A 461 -20.83 4.28 8.84
CA ILE A 461 -19.87 4.05 9.92
C ILE A 461 -20.54 3.31 11.07
N ALA A 462 -19.89 2.29 11.62
CA ALA A 462 -20.34 1.55 12.77
C ALA A 462 -19.24 1.43 13.82
N MET A 463 -19.50 1.90 15.04
CA MET A 463 -18.60 1.73 16.19
C MET A 463 -19.30 0.92 17.28
N SER A 464 -18.71 -0.23 17.64
CA SER A 464 -19.23 -1.13 18.68
C SER A 464 -18.24 -1.37 19.82
N GLY A 465 -17.03 -0.79 19.74
CA GLY A 465 -16.00 -0.92 20.75
C GLY A 465 -14.74 -0.14 20.35
N GLY A 466 -13.70 -0.24 21.17
CA GLY A 466 -12.43 0.47 20.96
C GLY A 466 -12.43 1.91 21.44
N THR A 467 -11.34 2.59 21.18
CA THR A 467 -11.16 4.03 21.47
C THR A 467 -10.76 4.74 20.19
N VAL A 468 -11.52 5.74 19.81
CA VAL A 468 -11.26 6.59 18.64
C VAL A 468 -11.10 8.03 19.10
N VAL A 469 -9.96 8.62 18.79
CA VAL A 469 -9.65 10.03 19.05
C VAL A 469 -9.28 10.70 17.73
N ILE A 470 -10.06 11.68 17.34
CA ILE A 470 -9.88 12.43 16.10
C ILE A 470 -9.53 13.88 16.43
N ASN A 471 -8.41 14.33 15.89
CA ASN A 471 -8.07 15.73 15.73
C ASN A 471 -8.22 16.03 14.23
N GLY A 472 -9.40 16.48 13.86
CA GLY A 472 -9.82 16.67 12.48
C GLY A 472 -9.48 18.06 11.93
N PRO A 473 -10.17 18.50 10.86
CA PRO A 473 -9.86 19.71 10.14
C PRO A 473 -10.05 20.98 10.95
N THR A 474 -9.31 22.01 10.57
CA THR A 474 -9.43 23.36 11.16
C THR A 474 -10.18 24.32 10.25
N ASP A 475 -10.39 23.99 9.00
CA ASP A 475 -11.23 24.75 8.05
C ASP A 475 -12.68 24.24 8.05
N ASN A 476 -13.57 24.98 7.39
CA ASN A 476 -15.00 24.68 7.40
C ASN A 476 -15.46 23.88 6.15
N GLY A 477 -14.53 23.39 5.34
CA GLY A 477 -14.81 22.56 4.17
C GLY A 477 -15.02 21.09 4.52
N ASN A 478 -14.41 20.63 5.62
CA ASN A 478 -14.39 19.26 6.11
C ASN A 478 -14.88 19.18 7.55
N GLY A 479 -15.13 17.98 8.08
CA GLY A 479 -15.56 17.67 9.45
C GLY A 479 -14.69 16.60 10.10
N ALA A 480 -14.75 16.45 11.43
CA ALA A 480 -14.11 15.31 12.08
C ALA A 480 -14.77 13.97 11.70
N LEU A 481 -16.01 14.02 11.26
CA LEU A 481 -16.83 12.88 10.82
C LEU A 481 -17.57 13.30 9.56
N ASP A 482 -17.46 12.51 8.50
CA ASP A 482 -18.31 12.57 7.32
C ASP A 482 -18.83 11.17 6.93
N PHE A 483 -20.09 11.09 6.52
CA PHE A 483 -20.69 9.84 6.06
C PHE A 483 -21.98 10.14 5.28
N ASP A 484 -22.18 9.37 4.22
CA ASP A 484 -23.33 9.56 3.32
C ASP A 484 -24.63 9.00 3.91
N ASP A 485 -24.60 7.83 4.56
CA ASP A 485 -25.79 7.12 5.01
C ASP A 485 -26.04 7.26 6.52
N SER A 486 -25.20 6.67 7.36
CA SER A 486 -25.40 6.66 8.83
C SER A 486 -24.14 6.35 9.61
N PHE A 487 -24.07 6.89 10.82
CA PHE A 487 -23.10 6.48 11.82
C PHE A 487 -23.80 5.91 13.06
N ALA A 488 -23.55 4.62 13.35
CA ALA A 488 -24.08 3.92 14.52
C ALA A 488 -22.99 3.77 15.59
N VAL A 489 -23.24 4.26 16.82
CA VAL A 489 -22.37 4.04 17.99
C VAL A 489 -23.11 3.16 18.99
N SER A 490 -22.63 1.95 19.22
CA SER A 490 -23.21 0.98 20.13
C SER A 490 -22.31 0.57 21.29
N GLY A 491 -21.06 1.05 21.32
CA GLY A 491 -20.06 0.81 22.36
C GLY A 491 -18.75 1.54 22.07
N GLY A 492 -17.83 1.54 23.05
CA GLY A 492 -16.52 2.16 22.96
C GLY A 492 -16.49 3.64 23.34
N THR A 493 -15.34 4.29 23.10
CA THR A 493 -15.12 5.72 23.35
C THR A 493 -14.79 6.46 22.08
N LEU A 494 -15.60 7.43 21.70
CA LEU A 494 -15.43 8.33 20.58
C LEU A 494 -15.14 9.73 21.08
N VAL A 495 -14.05 10.32 20.62
CA VAL A 495 -13.71 11.74 20.74
C VAL A 495 -13.46 12.26 19.35
N ALA A 496 -14.28 13.20 18.88
CA ALA A 496 -14.07 13.82 17.58
C ALA A 496 -14.03 15.34 17.74
N LEU A 497 -12.86 15.90 17.48
CA LEU A 497 -12.57 17.33 17.57
C LEU A 497 -12.31 17.82 16.14
N GLY A 498 -12.94 18.94 15.73
CA GLY A 498 -12.73 19.46 14.40
C GLY A 498 -13.40 20.80 14.16
N SER A 499 -13.60 21.15 12.89
CA SER A 499 -14.31 22.35 12.48
C SER A 499 -15.79 22.23 12.79
N SER A 500 -16.49 23.37 12.87
CA SER A 500 -17.96 23.39 13.03
C SER A 500 -18.71 23.51 11.72
N GLY A 501 -18.01 23.66 10.58
CA GLY A 501 -18.63 23.96 9.27
C GLY A 501 -19.38 22.79 8.67
N MET A 502 -18.76 21.61 8.60
CA MET A 502 -19.30 20.36 8.08
C MET A 502 -19.53 19.31 9.19
N ALA A 503 -19.60 19.73 10.47
CA ALA A 503 -19.69 18.81 11.59
C ALA A 503 -20.96 17.94 11.53
N GLN A 504 -20.77 16.63 11.45
CA GLN A 504 -21.80 15.60 11.56
C GLN A 504 -21.75 14.93 12.93
N THR A 505 -22.87 14.36 13.38
CA THR A 505 -22.95 13.60 14.63
C THR A 505 -23.52 12.21 14.38
N PRO A 506 -23.17 11.20 15.21
CA PRO A 506 -23.75 9.87 15.06
C PRO A 506 -25.28 9.90 15.00
N THR A 507 -25.84 9.08 14.10
CA THR A 507 -27.28 9.03 13.82
C THR A 507 -28.03 7.99 14.63
N THR A 508 -27.33 6.93 15.07
CA THR A 508 -27.89 5.84 15.88
C THR A 508 -27.01 5.60 17.08
N LEU A 509 -27.60 5.63 18.29
CA LEU A 509 -26.84 5.56 19.54
C LEU A 509 -27.44 4.52 20.48
N SER A 510 -26.58 3.70 21.12
CA SER A 510 -26.90 2.86 22.27
C SER A 510 -26.29 3.39 23.57
N GLN A 511 -25.55 4.48 23.50
CA GLN A 511 -24.95 5.21 24.61
C GLN A 511 -25.08 6.72 24.36
N PRO A 512 -25.10 7.59 25.40
CA PRO A 512 -25.19 9.03 25.21
C PRO A 512 -24.04 9.61 24.39
N CYS A 513 -24.36 10.64 23.60
CA CYS A 513 -23.38 11.43 22.86
C CYS A 513 -23.54 12.91 23.22
N LEU A 514 -22.42 13.57 23.54
CA LEU A 514 -22.35 14.99 23.79
C LEU A 514 -21.75 15.67 22.56
N ALA A 515 -22.48 16.62 21.96
CA ALA A 515 -22.01 17.44 20.86
C ALA A 515 -22.01 18.90 21.30
N ILE A 516 -20.85 19.49 21.39
CA ILE A 516 -20.64 20.83 21.96
C ILE A 516 -19.90 21.70 20.95
N ASN A 517 -20.50 22.83 20.57
CA ASN A 517 -19.80 23.85 19.80
C ASN A 517 -19.15 24.85 20.74
N TYR A 518 -17.83 24.79 20.84
CA TYR A 518 -17.02 25.70 21.63
C TYR A 518 -15.62 25.81 20.99
N SER A 519 -15.11 27.04 20.87
CA SER A 519 -13.78 27.26 20.28
C SER A 519 -12.68 26.95 21.28
N VAL A 520 -11.88 25.96 20.98
CA VAL A 520 -10.74 25.50 21.77
C VAL A 520 -9.44 25.79 20.98
N ALA A 521 -8.45 26.32 21.65
CA ALA A 521 -7.15 26.61 21.05
C ALA A 521 -6.31 25.33 20.94
N GLU A 522 -5.41 25.28 19.97
CA GLU A 522 -4.36 24.26 19.88
C GLU A 522 -3.57 24.17 21.20
N GLY A 523 -3.30 22.94 21.65
CA GLY A 523 -2.58 22.65 22.87
C GLY A 523 -3.38 22.77 24.16
N SER A 524 -4.69 23.09 24.07
CA SER A 524 -5.54 23.12 25.27
C SER A 524 -5.89 21.73 25.78
N PHE A 525 -6.01 21.57 27.09
CA PHE A 525 -6.48 20.33 27.70
C PHE A 525 -7.98 20.37 27.92
N ILE A 526 -8.68 19.38 27.43
CA ILE A 526 -10.13 19.23 27.46
C ILE A 526 -10.50 18.14 28.46
N GLU A 527 -11.44 18.42 29.37
CA GLU A 527 -12.00 17.43 30.29
C GLU A 527 -13.52 17.47 30.26
N ILE A 528 -14.15 16.29 30.30
CA ILE A 528 -15.58 16.17 30.60
C ILE A 528 -15.71 15.60 32.02
N CYS A 529 -16.32 16.35 32.90
CA CYS A 529 -16.51 15.97 34.29
C CYS A 529 -18.00 15.71 34.61
N ASP A 530 -18.25 14.80 35.55
CA ASP A 530 -19.60 14.56 36.09
C ASP A 530 -20.00 15.65 37.12
N SER A 531 -21.21 15.58 37.66
CA SER A 531 -21.74 16.52 38.63
C SER A 531 -21.02 16.50 40.01
N ALA A 532 -20.14 15.55 40.23
CA ALA A 532 -19.28 15.43 41.39
C ALA A 532 -17.82 15.85 41.13
N ASP A 533 -17.56 16.51 40.00
CA ASP A 533 -16.24 16.93 39.50
C ASP A 533 -15.26 15.76 39.25
N ASN A 534 -15.75 14.54 39.02
CA ASN A 534 -14.88 13.45 38.55
C ASN A 534 -14.69 13.55 37.05
N VAL A 535 -13.45 13.43 36.61
CA VAL A 535 -13.12 13.37 35.16
C VAL A 535 -13.62 12.06 34.60
N VAL A 536 -14.52 12.13 33.62
CA VAL A 536 -15.04 10.98 32.87
C VAL A 536 -14.22 10.74 31.60
N LEU A 537 -13.80 11.84 30.96
CA LEU A 537 -13.01 11.79 29.71
C LEU A 537 -12.07 13.00 29.66
N SER A 538 -10.88 12.80 29.12
CA SER A 538 -9.94 13.90 28.88
C SER A 538 -9.16 13.68 27.58
N VAL A 539 -8.78 14.78 26.92
CA VAL A 539 -8.02 14.77 25.67
C VAL A 539 -7.26 16.09 25.48
N ASP A 540 -6.10 16.03 24.86
CA ASP A 540 -5.38 17.20 24.39
C ASP A 540 -5.87 17.58 22.97
N ALA A 541 -6.19 18.85 22.75
CA ALA A 541 -6.52 19.35 21.42
C ALA A 541 -5.21 19.57 20.63
N LEU A 542 -4.87 18.68 19.72
CA LEU A 542 -3.66 18.83 18.90
C LEU A 542 -3.76 19.99 17.91
N LYS A 543 -4.98 20.38 17.55
CA LYS A 543 -5.30 21.49 16.65
C LYS A 543 -6.39 22.37 17.28
N LYS A 544 -6.53 23.59 16.77
CA LYS A 544 -7.72 24.39 17.05
C LYS A 544 -8.96 23.62 16.60
N CYS A 545 -9.98 23.57 17.47
CA CYS A 545 -11.27 22.96 17.11
C CYS A 545 -12.46 23.83 17.58
N GLU A 546 -13.61 23.63 16.97
CA GLU A 546 -14.85 24.36 17.23
C GLU A 546 -16.06 23.45 17.42
N SER A 547 -15.99 22.20 16.93
CA SER A 547 -16.93 21.10 17.16
C SER A 547 -16.26 20.04 18.03
N LEU A 548 -16.90 19.67 19.14
CA LEU A 548 -16.41 18.68 20.08
C LEU A 548 -17.51 17.62 20.27
N ILE A 549 -17.22 16.39 19.88
CA ILE A 549 -18.16 15.26 19.98
C ILE A 549 -17.53 14.21 20.88
N PHE A 550 -18.28 13.79 21.89
CA PHE A 550 -17.85 12.79 22.87
C PHE A 550 -18.93 11.74 23.05
N SER A 551 -18.59 10.47 22.99
CA SER A 551 -19.49 9.36 23.32
C SER A 551 -18.71 8.28 24.06
N THR A 552 -19.24 7.80 25.19
CA THR A 552 -18.66 6.72 25.97
C THR A 552 -19.74 6.01 26.77
N GLU A 553 -19.53 4.74 27.11
CA GLU A 553 -20.40 3.95 27.99
C GLU A 553 -20.50 4.53 29.41
N ASP A 554 -19.53 5.37 29.79
CA ASP A 554 -19.50 6.02 31.10
C ASP A 554 -20.50 7.17 31.23
N PHE A 555 -20.97 7.74 30.14
CA PHE A 555 -22.06 8.73 30.17
C PHE A 555 -23.40 8.09 30.52
N LYS A 556 -24.18 8.73 31.38
CA LYS A 556 -25.49 8.24 31.83
C LYS A 556 -26.58 9.23 31.43
N SER A 557 -27.63 8.73 30.81
CA SER A 557 -28.80 9.54 30.45
C SER A 557 -29.44 10.15 31.69
N GLY A 558 -29.73 11.44 31.63
CA GLY A 558 -30.29 12.24 32.72
C GLY A 558 -29.26 12.88 33.66
N GLU A 559 -27.97 12.54 33.53
CA GLU A 559 -26.90 13.17 34.34
C GLU A 559 -26.33 14.42 33.66
N GLU A 560 -25.87 15.38 34.45
CA GLU A 560 -25.24 16.62 33.99
C GLU A 560 -23.72 16.45 33.94
N TYR A 561 -23.16 16.90 32.82
CA TYR A 561 -21.71 16.92 32.58
C TYR A 561 -21.22 18.33 32.26
N ALA A 562 -20.01 18.65 32.71
CA ALA A 562 -19.37 19.92 32.45
C ALA A 562 -18.13 19.75 31.58
N LEU A 563 -18.05 20.58 30.53
CA LEU A 563 -16.84 20.74 29.72
C LEU A 563 -15.90 21.71 30.41
N TYR A 564 -14.67 21.25 30.65
CA TYR A 564 -13.57 22.09 31.11
C TYR A 564 -12.54 22.25 29.99
N VAL A 565 -12.04 23.46 29.83
CA VAL A 565 -10.90 23.75 28.95
C VAL A 565 -9.86 24.46 29.81
N ASP A 566 -8.67 23.89 29.88
CA ASP A 566 -7.55 24.37 30.72
C ASP A 566 -7.96 24.58 32.19
N GLY A 567 -8.76 23.65 32.71
CA GLY A 567 -9.28 23.67 34.08
C GLY A 567 -10.38 24.71 34.35
N VAL A 568 -10.93 25.35 33.31
CA VAL A 568 -12.05 26.29 33.42
C VAL A 568 -13.33 25.66 32.87
N SER A 569 -14.39 25.56 33.70
CA SER A 569 -15.69 25.09 33.20
C SER A 569 -16.29 26.15 32.26
N VAL A 570 -16.56 25.70 31.02
CA VAL A 570 -17.01 26.57 29.91
C VAL A 570 -18.39 26.26 29.41
N TYR A 571 -18.87 25.02 29.63
CA TYR A 571 -20.19 24.58 29.18
C TYR A 571 -20.72 23.45 30.07
N THR A 572 -22.03 23.37 30.26
CA THR A 572 -22.70 22.25 30.94
C THR A 572 -23.79 21.67 30.05
N VAL A 573 -23.98 20.36 30.11
CA VAL A 573 -24.97 19.64 29.29
C VAL A 573 -25.57 18.49 30.09
N THR A 574 -26.89 18.28 29.98
CA THR A 574 -27.53 17.08 30.49
C THR A 574 -27.57 16.04 29.39
N ALA A 575 -26.95 14.88 29.62
CA ALA A 575 -26.94 13.79 28.67
C ALA A 575 -28.36 13.19 28.51
N THR A 576 -28.68 12.77 27.30
CA THR A 576 -29.90 12.02 26.95
C THR A 576 -29.53 10.72 26.27
N ASP A 577 -30.51 9.87 25.96
CA ASP A 577 -30.27 8.64 25.17
C ASP A 577 -29.88 8.94 23.69
N GLY A 578 -29.86 10.20 23.30
CA GLY A 578 -29.46 10.69 21.98
C GLY A 578 -28.28 11.66 22.05
N VAL A 579 -28.12 12.47 21.00
CA VAL A 579 -27.13 13.54 20.96
C VAL A 579 -27.62 14.73 21.81
N SER A 580 -26.78 15.22 22.68
CA SER A 580 -27.07 16.31 23.63
C SER A 580 -26.03 17.42 23.51
N GLY A 581 -26.45 18.67 23.70
CA GLY A 581 -25.58 19.84 23.66
C GLY A 581 -25.98 20.84 22.57
N ASN A 582 -25.23 21.93 22.45
CA ASN A 582 -25.51 23.01 21.49
C ASN A 582 -25.04 22.70 20.06
N GLY A 583 -24.25 21.64 19.86
CA GLY A 583 -23.85 21.09 18.59
C GLY A 583 -24.79 20.01 18.04
N ALA A 584 -25.82 19.59 18.82
CA ALA A 584 -26.75 18.52 18.47
C ALA A 584 -27.64 18.76 17.22
N ASN A 585 -27.63 19.98 16.66
CA ASN A 585 -28.33 20.33 15.43
C ASN A 585 -27.37 20.47 14.24
N GLY A 586 -26.30 19.68 14.22
CA GLY A 586 -25.33 19.66 13.13
C GLY A 586 -26.02 19.55 11.75
N PHE A 587 -25.40 20.09 10.74
CA PHE A 587 -25.86 20.06 9.36
C PHE A 587 -26.17 18.61 8.95
N GLY A 588 -27.43 18.20 9.10
CA GLY A 588 -27.89 16.93 8.56
C GLY A 588 -27.69 16.94 7.06
N GLY A 589 -26.99 15.93 6.55
CA GLY A 589 -26.48 15.80 5.20
C GLY A 589 -27.41 16.34 4.10
N PHE A 590 -26.87 16.74 3.00
CA PHE A 590 -27.52 17.28 1.79
C PHE A 590 -28.67 16.41 1.20
N GLY A 591 -29.13 15.37 1.92
CA GLY A 591 -30.27 14.52 1.60
C GLY A 591 -31.62 15.02 2.07
N GLY A 592 -31.75 16.18 2.72
CA GLY A 592 -32.99 16.74 3.22
C GLY A 592 -33.65 17.70 2.23
N GLY A 593 -34.70 17.21 1.55
CA GLY A 593 -35.52 18.02 0.66
C GLY A 593 -36.00 19.36 1.29
N PHE A 594 -35.97 20.41 0.51
CA PHE A 594 -36.58 21.71 0.79
C PHE A 594 -38.08 21.57 1.19
N GLY A 595 -38.33 21.23 2.44
CA GLY A 595 -39.66 21.24 3.07
C GLY A 595 -39.84 22.47 3.94
N GLY A 596 -39.67 23.65 3.39
CA GLY A 596 -40.05 24.90 4.04
C GLY A 596 -41.53 25.22 3.79
N ASN A 597 -42.38 24.96 4.79
CA ASN A 597 -43.74 25.52 4.85
C ASN A 597 -43.65 27.04 5.02
N GLY A 598 -43.65 27.74 3.90
CA GLY A 598 -43.82 29.17 3.85
C GLY A 598 -44.58 29.51 2.58
N ASP A 599 -45.82 30.00 2.73
CA ASP A 599 -46.66 30.49 1.65
C ASP A 599 -45.88 31.40 0.69
N ARG A 600 -45.52 30.88 -0.48
CA ARG A 600 -45.10 31.69 -1.63
C ARG A 600 -46.18 31.60 -2.70
N PRO A 601 -46.56 32.73 -3.30
CA PRO A 601 -47.59 32.74 -4.34
C PRO A 601 -47.15 31.96 -5.57
N ASP A 602 -48.09 31.26 -6.16
CA ASP A 602 -48.01 30.42 -7.34
C ASP A 602 -47.06 30.96 -8.42
N ARG A 603 -45.93 30.28 -8.65
CA ARG A 603 -45.22 30.37 -9.93
C ARG A 603 -45.66 29.19 -10.79
N PRO A 604 -45.89 29.39 -12.09
CA PRO A 604 -46.36 28.33 -12.97
C PRO A 604 -45.34 27.18 -13.01
N ARG A 605 -45.82 25.99 -12.74
CA ARG A 605 -45.09 24.72 -12.85
C ARG A 605 -44.76 24.44 -14.32
N TRP A 606 -43.52 24.43 -14.69
CA TRP A 606 -43.09 23.94 -16.00
C TRP A 606 -43.12 22.42 -15.98
N GLU A 607 -44.09 21.83 -16.67
CA GLU A 607 -44.09 20.41 -16.97
C GLU A 607 -43.07 20.16 -18.10
N ARG A 608 -42.22 19.18 -17.94
CA ARG A 608 -41.34 18.73 -19.03
C ARG A 608 -42.19 18.15 -20.14
N PRO A 609 -41.98 18.53 -21.41
CA PRO A 609 -42.66 17.88 -22.52
C PRO A 609 -42.06 16.46 -22.64
N ASP A 610 -42.93 15.45 -22.66
CA ASP A 610 -42.62 14.14 -23.19
C ASP A 610 -42.13 14.31 -24.63
N GLY A 611 -41.05 13.66 -25.02
CA GLY A 611 -40.24 13.87 -26.24
C GLY A 611 -40.98 13.74 -27.59
N SER A 612 -42.12 14.50 -27.76
CA SER A 612 -42.80 14.67 -29.03
C SER A 612 -43.52 16.01 -29.05
N GLY A 613 -42.84 17.07 -29.45
CA GLY A 613 -43.51 18.38 -29.64
C GLY A 613 -42.56 19.40 -30.24
N ASP A 614 -43.05 20.00 -31.31
CA ASP A 614 -42.40 21.04 -32.08
C ASP A 614 -42.03 22.27 -31.24
N ILE A 615 -40.90 22.90 -31.59
CA ILE A 615 -40.43 24.16 -31.01
C ILE A 615 -41.53 25.23 -31.17
N PRO A 616 -41.93 26.00 -30.14
CA PRO A 616 -42.93 27.06 -30.27
C PRO A 616 -42.50 28.10 -31.29
N GLU A 617 -43.41 28.49 -32.15
CA GLU A 617 -43.22 29.61 -33.11
C GLU A 617 -42.88 30.90 -32.34
N GLY A 618 -41.67 31.42 -32.58
CA GLY A 618 -41.18 32.66 -31.95
C GLY A 618 -39.81 32.56 -31.31
N PHE A 619 -39.14 31.39 -31.34
CA PHE A 619 -37.78 31.23 -30.82
C PHE A 619 -36.78 31.68 -31.89
N ASP A 620 -36.05 32.76 -31.63
CA ASP A 620 -34.98 33.27 -32.48
C ASP A 620 -33.62 32.76 -31.95
N PRO A 621 -32.97 31.80 -32.66
CA PRO A 621 -31.70 31.23 -32.23
C PRO A 621 -30.52 32.21 -32.31
N ALA A 622 -30.70 33.39 -32.86
CA ALA A 622 -29.66 34.43 -32.97
C ALA A 622 -29.54 35.34 -31.72
N ASN A 623 -30.33 35.13 -30.70
CA ASN A 623 -30.40 36.01 -29.52
C ASN A 623 -30.22 35.24 -28.21
N ILE A 624 -29.22 34.33 -28.16
CA ILE A 624 -28.82 33.64 -26.94
C ILE A 624 -27.66 34.45 -26.34
N PRO A 625 -27.74 34.86 -25.06
CA PRO A 625 -26.61 35.47 -24.37
C PRO A 625 -25.45 34.48 -24.30
N ASP A 626 -24.24 34.97 -24.54
CA ASP A 626 -23.00 34.18 -24.39
C ASP A 626 -22.97 33.49 -23.03
N GLY A 627 -22.94 32.14 -23.01
CA GLY A 627 -22.88 31.33 -21.81
C GLY A 627 -23.85 30.13 -21.71
N PHE A 628 -24.71 29.88 -22.70
CA PHE A 628 -25.55 28.69 -22.73
C PHE A 628 -25.27 27.83 -23.95
N SER A 629 -24.76 26.62 -23.73
CA SER A 629 -24.58 25.58 -24.72
C SER A 629 -25.59 24.46 -24.47
N PHE A 630 -26.41 24.15 -25.49
CA PHE A 630 -27.24 22.95 -25.52
C PHE A 630 -26.49 21.90 -26.38
N ASP A 631 -25.81 20.97 -25.77
CA ASP A 631 -25.35 19.76 -26.45
C ASP A 631 -26.08 18.55 -25.86
N GLY A 632 -27.14 18.17 -26.51
CA GLY A 632 -27.90 16.96 -26.23
C GLY A 632 -28.29 16.28 -27.52
N ALA A 633 -27.30 15.82 -28.31
CA ALA A 633 -27.54 14.91 -29.43
C ALA A 633 -26.34 13.96 -29.55
N GLN A 634 -26.50 12.75 -29.07
CA GLN A 634 -25.54 11.67 -29.36
C GLN A 634 -25.56 11.36 -30.86
N PRO A 635 -24.42 11.29 -31.55
CA PRO A 635 -24.36 10.79 -32.92
C PRO A 635 -24.52 9.28 -32.93
N GLN A 636 -25.52 8.77 -33.65
CA GLN A 636 -25.60 7.35 -34.00
C GLN A 636 -24.46 6.97 -34.95
N PRO A 637 -23.90 5.76 -34.82
CA PRO A 637 -22.89 5.28 -35.75
C PRO A 637 -23.48 5.00 -37.13
N PRO A 638 -22.76 5.28 -38.24
CA PRO A 638 -23.27 5.07 -39.59
C PRO A 638 -23.39 3.57 -39.89
N GLN A 639 -24.56 3.18 -40.42
CA GLN A 639 -24.80 1.85 -40.99
C GLN A 639 -24.01 1.69 -42.27
N GLY A 640 -23.37 0.53 -42.40
CA GLY A 640 -22.52 0.18 -43.52
C GLY A 640 -23.31 -0.03 -44.83
N GLU A 641 -22.72 0.39 -45.92
CA GLU A 641 -23.01 -0.09 -47.24
C GLU A 641 -21.87 -0.96 -47.76
N GLN A 642 -22.28 -2.10 -48.36
CA GLN A 642 -21.42 -3.11 -48.96
C GLN A 642 -20.92 -2.66 -50.33
N GLY A 643 -19.69 -3.06 -50.62
CA GLY A 643 -19.35 -3.58 -51.97
C GLY A 643 -18.46 -2.71 -52.82
N SER A 644 -17.24 -3.08 -52.99
CA SER A 644 -16.57 -3.62 -54.19
C SER A 644 -15.07 -3.31 -54.25
N GLN A 645 -14.27 -4.36 -54.24
CA GLN A 645 -12.91 -4.40 -54.81
C GLN A 645 -13.02 -4.47 -56.36
N PRO A 646 -11.93 -4.43 -57.16
CA PRO A 646 -10.50 -4.12 -56.91
C PRO A 646 -9.86 -3.22 -58.01
N SER A 647 -8.61 -2.84 -57.86
CA SER A 647 -7.55 -3.03 -58.87
C SER A 647 -6.19 -2.42 -58.50
N GLN A 648 -5.18 -3.22 -58.80
CA GLN A 648 -3.75 -2.89 -58.75
C GLN A 648 -3.39 -1.81 -59.77
N ASP A 649 -2.34 -1.01 -59.51
CA ASP A 649 -1.09 -0.99 -60.24
C ASP A 649 -0.18 0.19 -59.89
N SER A 650 1.04 -0.15 -59.56
CA SER A 650 2.34 0.20 -60.10
C SER A 650 2.99 1.58 -59.90
N GLN A 651 4.22 1.45 -59.41
CA GLN A 651 5.46 2.19 -59.76
C GLN A 651 5.50 3.68 -59.41
N GLY A 652 6.48 4.18 -58.67
CA GLY A 652 7.91 4.06 -58.75
C GLY A 652 8.51 5.47 -58.75
N SER A 653 9.52 5.72 -57.95
CA SER A 653 10.68 6.55 -58.22
C SER A 653 11.24 7.29 -56.98
N GLN A 654 12.38 6.83 -56.54
CA GLN A 654 13.47 7.64 -55.96
C GLN A 654 14.25 8.28 -57.15
N PRO A 655 15.34 9.10 -56.94
CA PRO A 655 15.84 9.92 -55.84
C PRO A 655 16.35 11.31 -56.34
N SER A 656 16.89 12.15 -55.45
CA SER A 656 18.08 12.92 -55.77
C SER A 656 18.74 13.59 -54.58
N GLN A 657 20.04 13.42 -54.58
CA GLN A 657 21.11 13.95 -53.76
C GLN A 657 21.40 15.47 -54.00
N GLY A 658 22.20 16.04 -53.13
CA GLY A 658 23.04 17.22 -53.39
C GLY A 658 23.20 18.03 -52.13
N THR A 659 24.25 17.91 -51.42
CA THR A 659 25.65 18.37 -51.43
C THR A 659 25.89 19.66 -50.63
N ASP A 660 26.84 19.51 -49.69
CA ASP A 660 27.97 20.33 -49.30
C ASP A 660 27.82 21.80 -48.82
N SER A 661 28.41 22.08 -47.69
CA SER A 661 29.73 22.73 -47.45
C SER A 661 29.83 23.21 -45.99
N GLN A 662 30.78 22.71 -45.24
CA GLN A 662 32.04 23.24 -44.73
C GLN A 662 32.06 24.72 -44.33
N THR A 663 32.46 24.99 -43.11
CA THR A 663 33.70 25.66 -42.61
C THR A 663 33.53 25.91 -41.11
N SER A 664 34.32 25.36 -40.25
CA SER A 664 35.68 25.63 -39.75
C SER A 664 35.77 26.75 -38.69
N ALA A 665 36.48 26.33 -37.64
CA ALA A 665 37.38 27.05 -36.74
C ALA A 665 36.73 27.78 -35.54
N ASP A 666 37.13 27.56 -34.35
CA ASP A 666 38.40 27.56 -33.62
C ASP A 666 38.18 28.29 -32.28
N GLY A 667 38.83 27.87 -31.24
CA GLY A 667 39.22 28.76 -30.17
C GLY A 667 38.87 28.36 -28.73
N SER A 668 39.64 27.43 -28.21
CA SER A 668 40.43 27.54 -26.95
C SER A 668 39.82 28.14 -25.68
N ALA A 669 39.90 27.35 -24.62
CA ALA A 669 40.72 27.45 -23.42
C ALA A 669 40.06 27.89 -22.11
N GLN A 670 40.20 26.97 -21.16
CA GLN A 670 40.73 27.06 -19.79
C GLN A 670 39.89 27.67 -18.64
N ALA A 671 39.64 26.79 -17.71
CA ALA A 671 40.04 26.74 -16.29
C ALA A 671 39.33 27.69 -15.29
N ALA A 672 38.61 27.12 -14.39
CA ALA A 672 38.93 27.04 -12.96
C ALA A 672 37.98 26.02 -12.32
#